data_f732b701de2b2b407fbef7826f531620
#
_entry.id   f732b701de2b2b407fbef7826f531620
#
_cell.length_a   1.000
_cell.length_b   1.000
_cell.length_c   1.000
_cell.angle_alpha   90.00
_cell.angle_beta   90.00
_cell.angle_gamma   90.00
#
_symmetry.space_group_name_H-M   'P 1'
#
loop_
_entity.id
_entity.type
_entity.pdbx_description
1 polymer ?
#
loop_
_entity_poly.entity_id
_entity_poly.type
_entity_poly.pdbx_seq_one_letter_code
_entity_poly.pdbx_strand_id
1 'polypeptide(L)'
;MASLLDRLQRVFKSSQNTNIDYNKAIYNYLGDSIVWNPENDDTYINKGYRYNPTIYSIVNLISKTAQTIPFQIYEVKNENDLKRYKSLTGSDFTASSLFKAGQIQKSALVELEDTELHELLENPNPAQSYASWIQEIIAYGKLTGNRYIYGISPDTGNGKSKFRELYVLPSQVMEINSGGIFEPVKSYTLEYNGTVRIDADFICHIKDFNPYYDGTGSHLYGMSPLKAGLRAMDTNNEAVTTGVKYLQNQTARGVLTSDEGDLTETQAKELKRKFNQTYQGSNNAGDVIITPKKLSWVNFGLNAADLSLIEQYNASIKDLCNIYNVPVQLLNNTDSSTYNNMKEAKKALYQNAVMPELVKIREELNRWLTPRFGEKLYIDFDFSAIPELQEEMDKVVGQMAQAWWVTPNEKRAAMSYGVDEDNEKLNDYYVPANLLPMSVEEIELEPKNIDIDYNELLKSQVPGLPNTYTTIQEAVNRARELGGDGYHSMVHNGGTVFMPFDTHEQFEAIQRGDYDQSQSAYHEGEDEKELLLKESFNDYPQAATNNARRMIEWREKYGRDVVKGGTEVGWQRASQLAKREKLSVDVISRMAQFNRHRENAEINPKFKDEPWKDNGYVAWNLWGGSAGVDWAIRKMKKIRGE
;
A
#
# COMPACT_ATOMS: atom_id res chain seq x y z
N MET A 1 67.19 8.38 -1.74
CA MET A 1 67.18 7.44 -2.88
C MET A 1 66.08 6.45 -2.61
N ALA A 2 64.96 6.52 -3.34
CA ALA A 2 63.88 5.52 -3.23
C ALA A 2 64.45 4.19 -3.72
N SER A 3 64.24 3.12 -2.91
CA SER A 3 64.78 1.79 -3.19
C SER A 3 64.20 1.26 -4.50
N LEU A 4 64.95 0.36 -5.16
CA LEU A 4 64.54 -0.31 -6.40
C LEU A 4 63.21 -1.07 -6.19
N LEU A 5 62.94 -1.49 -4.98
CA LEU A 5 61.70 -2.14 -4.55
C LEU A 5 60.50 -1.17 -4.60
N ASP A 6 60.67 0.11 -4.20
CA ASP A 6 59.60 1.12 -4.25
C ASP A 6 59.23 1.48 -5.70
N ARG A 7 60.21 1.45 -6.58
CA ARG A 7 60.00 1.65 -8.03
C ARG A 7 59.27 0.47 -8.66
N LEU A 8 59.61 -0.77 -8.29
CA LEU A 8 58.95 -1.99 -8.77
C LEU A 8 57.52 -2.06 -8.24
N GLN A 9 57.28 -1.72 -6.97
CA GLN A 9 55.93 -1.68 -6.40
C GLN A 9 55.01 -0.64 -7.08
N ARG A 10 55.54 0.53 -7.47
CA ARG A 10 54.77 1.52 -8.26
C ARG A 10 54.47 1.01 -9.67
N VAL A 11 55.39 0.33 -10.32
CA VAL A 11 55.17 -0.23 -11.66
C VAL A 11 54.14 -1.38 -11.58
N PHE A 12 54.21 -2.24 -10.57
CA PHE A 12 53.22 -3.30 -10.38
C PHE A 12 51.83 -2.77 -9.97
N LYS A 13 51.73 -1.71 -9.17
CA LYS A 13 50.46 -1.04 -8.87
C LYS A 13 49.84 -0.34 -10.09
N SER A 14 50.67 0.23 -10.96
CA SER A 14 50.16 0.84 -12.20
C SER A 14 49.75 -0.19 -13.26
N SER A 15 50.41 -1.38 -13.27
CA SER A 15 50.09 -2.43 -14.23
C SER A 15 48.81 -3.22 -13.88
N GLN A 16 48.44 -3.30 -12.59
CA GLN A 16 47.17 -3.93 -12.21
C GLN A 16 45.93 -3.11 -12.62
N ASN A 17 45.99 -1.77 -12.55
CA ASN A 17 44.89 -0.92 -13.01
C ASN A 17 44.76 -0.88 -14.54
N THR A 18 45.89 -0.99 -15.30
CA THR A 18 45.85 -1.03 -16.77
C THR A 18 45.36 -2.37 -17.32
N ASN A 19 45.60 -3.48 -16.62
CA ASN A 19 45.11 -4.80 -17.06
C ASN A 19 43.59 -4.96 -16.93
N ILE A 20 42.97 -4.33 -15.94
CA ILE A 20 41.50 -4.35 -15.76
C ILE A 20 40.81 -3.57 -16.89
N ASP A 21 41.37 -2.42 -17.29
CA ASP A 21 40.81 -1.61 -18.37
C ASP A 21 41.04 -2.24 -19.76
N TYR A 22 42.18 -2.93 -19.98
CA TYR A 22 42.44 -3.66 -21.22
C TYR A 22 41.52 -4.87 -21.36
N ASN A 23 41.31 -5.65 -20.32
CA ASN A 23 40.38 -6.76 -20.35
C ASN A 23 38.94 -6.28 -20.61
N LYS A 24 38.52 -5.16 -19.99
CA LYS A 24 37.22 -4.54 -20.24
C LYS A 24 37.08 -4.07 -21.70
N ALA A 25 38.11 -3.48 -22.25
CA ALA A 25 38.14 -3.04 -23.65
C ALA A 25 38.11 -4.22 -24.63
N ILE A 26 38.84 -5.31 -24.35
CA ILE A 26 38.88 -6.52 -25.17
C ILE A 26 37.52 -7.24 -25.11
N TYR A 27 36.92 -7.40 -23.94
CA TYR A 27 35.58 -7.99 -23.79
C TYR A 27 34.49 -7.17 -24.51
N ASN A 28 34.55 -5.85 -24.42
CA ASN A 28 33.63 -4.96 -25.16
C ASN A 28 33.85 -5.04 -26.69
N TYR A 29 35.05 -5.36 -27.16
CA TYR A 29 35.36 -5.47 -28.58
C TYR A 29 34.97 -6.81 -29.18
N LEU A 30 35.09 -7.91 -28.42
CA LEU A 30 34.78 -9.27 -28.86
C LEU A 30 33.27 -9.63 -28.71
N GLY A 31 32.48 -8.82 -28.04
CA GLY A 31 31.00 -8.97 -28.00
C GLY A 31 30.49 -10.21 -27.26
N ASP A 32 31.33 -10.94 -26.55
CA ASP A 32 30.98 -12.29 -26.05
C ASP A 32 30.61 -12.35 -24.56
N SER A 33 30.66 -11.25 -23.82
CA SER A 33 30.20 -11.26 -22.41
C SER A 33 29.51 -9.98 -22.01
N ILE A 34 28.39 -10.14 -21.32
CA ILE A 34 27.71 -9.03 -20.63
C ILE A 34 28.60 -8.58 -19.47
N VAL A 35 29.09 -7.35 -19.52
CA VAL A 35 29.89 -6.74 -18.45
C VAL A 35 28.96 -6.09 -17.46
N TRP A 36 28.79 -6.70 -16.29
CA TRP A 36 28.05 -6.11 -15.18
C TRP A 36 28.93 -5.13 -14.40
N ASN A 37 28.29 -4.12 -13.78
CA ASN A 37 28.99 -3.22 -12.90
C ASN A 37 29.53 -3.96 -11.65
N PRO A 38 30.66 -3.49 -11.06
CA PRO A 38 31.19 -4.11 -9.85
C PRO A 38 30.24 -3.95 -8.66
N GLU A 39 30.19 -4.96 -7.79
CA GLU A 39 29.35 -5.01 -6.61
C GLU A 39 30.01 -4.27 -5.43
N ASN A 40 29.91 -2.94 -5.40
CA ASN A 40 30.43 -2.12 -4.30
C ASN A 40 29.56 -0.88 -4.05
N ASP A 41 29.74 -0.28 -2.88
CA ASP A 41 28.95 0.88 -2.42
C ASP A 41 29.05 2.08 -3.36
N ASP A 42 30.22 2.31 -3.96
CA ASP A 42 30.42 3.36 -4.94
C ASP A 42 29.57 3.15 -6.20
N THR A 43 29.49 1.92 -6.71
CA THR A 43 28.61 1.57 -7.83
C THR A 43 27.14 1.79 -7.48
N TYR A 44 26.69 1.34 -6.31
CA TYR A 44 25.29 1.50 -5.89
C TYR A 44 24.89 2.97 -5.77
N ILE A 45 25.78 3.82 -5.27
CA ILE A 45 25.54 5.26 -5.14
C ILE A 45 25.65 5.95 -6.49
N ASN A 46 26.76 5.75 -7.23
CA ASN A 46 27.00 6.46 -8.48
C ASN A 46 26.10 5.95 -9.62
N LYS A 47 26.10 4.65 -9.90
CA LYS A 47 25.30 4.06 -11.01
C LYS A 47 23.83 3.85 -10.63
N GLY A 48 23.55 3.62 -9.35
CA GLY A 48 22.20 3.54 -8.82
C GLY A 48 21.60 4.92 -8.55
N TYR A 49 21.91 5.51 -7.40
CA TYR A 49 21.21 6.71 -6.94
C TYR A 49 21.41 7.95 -7.82
N ARG A 50 22.66 8.22 -8.27
CA ARG A 50 22.98 9.44 -9.02
C ARG A 50 22.59 9.40 -10.49
N TYR A 51 22.61 8.24 -11.12
CA TYR A 51 22.36 8.10 -12.56
C TYR A 51 21.08 7.36 -12.92
N ASN A 52 20.49 6.60 -12.01
CA ASN A 52 19.26 5.87 -12.26
C ASN A 52 18.03 6.59 -11.69
N PRO A 53 17.14 7.14 -12.53
CA PRO A 53 15.97 7.89 -12.06
C PRO A 53 14.98 7.03 -11.27
N THR A 54 14.87 5.72 -11.58
CA THR A 54 13.97 4.80 -10.89
C THR A 54 14.43 4.56 -9.46
N ILE A 55 15.72 4.25 -9.26
CA ILE A 55 16.28 4.03 -7.92
C ILE A 55 16.24 5.32 -7.11
N TYR A 56 16.59 6.46 -7.72
CA TYR A 56 16.46 7.76 -7.09
C TYR A 56 15.04 8.02 -6.58
N SER A 57 14.05 7.75 -7.41
CA SER A 57 12.63 7.94 -7.05
C SER A 57 12.19 7.01 -5.93
N ILE A 58 12.56 5.72 -5.98
CA ILE A 58 12.22 4.72 -4.97
C ILE A 58 12.84 5.09 -3.61
N VAL A 59 14.14 5.35 -3.57
CA VAL A 59 14.85 5.67 -2.32
C VAL A 59 14.34 6.97 -1.70
N ASN A 60 14.09 8.01 -2.53
CA ASN A 60 13.50 9.25 -2.05
C ASN A 60 12.05 9.09 -1.60
N LEU A 61 11.26 8.24 -2.26
CA LEU A 61 9.89 7.98 -1.84
C LEU A 61 9.86 7.36 -0.44
N ILE A 62 10.70 6.35 -0.17
CA ILE A 62 10.79 5.70 1.14
C ILE A 62 11.31 6.69 2.19
N SER A 63 12.44 7.34 1.93
CA SER A 63 13.12 8.17 2.92
C SER A 63 12.34 9.46 3.24
N LYS A 64 11.74 10.10 2.24
CA LYS A 64 10.89 11.29 2.43
C LYS A 64 9.55 10.95 3.11
N THR A 65 9.00 9.77 2.87
CA THR A 65 7.80 9.32 3.59
C THR A 65 8.13 9.03 5.05
N ALA A 66 9.27 8.39 5.33
CA ALA A 66 9.67 8.08 6.69
C ALA A 66 9.98 9.33 7.54
N GLN A 67 10.58 10.38 6.95
CA GLN A 67 10.91 11.61 7.69
C GLN A 67 9.69 12.38 8.20
N THR A 68 8.48 12.10 7.65
CA THR A 68 7.24 12.74 8.10
C THR A 68 6.67 12.13 9.38
N ILE A 69 7.19 10.96 9.80
CA ILE A 69 6.74 10.27 11.01
C ILE A 69 7.52 10.81 12.20
N PRO A 70 6.86 11.46 13.18
CA PRO A 70 7.53 12.02 14.33
C PRO A 70 8.02 10.92 15.27
N PHE A 71 9.05 11.21 16.04
CA PHE A 71 9.49 10.39 17.15
C PHE A 71 8.92 10.92 18.46
N GLN A 72 8.84 10.05 19.46
CA GLN A 72 8.44 10.36 20.82
C GLN A 72 9.37 9.66 21.80
N ILE A 73 9.58 10.26 22.96
CA ILE A 73 10.40 9.69 24.02
C ILE A 73 9.52 9.36 25.22
N TYR A 74 9.71 8.17 25.73
CA TYR A 74 8.93 7.63 26.83
C TYR A 74 9.81 7.18 27.99
N GLU A 75 9.23 7.22 29.19
CA GLU A 75 9.73 6.47 30.34
C GLU A 75 9.00 5.13 30.44
N VAL A 76 9.75 4.05 30.64
CA VAL A 76 9.21 2.69 30.79
C VAL A 76 8.67 2.49 32.20
N LYS A 77 7.34 2.34 32.33
CA LYS A 77 6.66 2.01 33.60
C LYS A 77 6.65 0.50 33.84
N ASN A 78 6.32 -0.29 32.81
CA ASN A 78 6.14 -1.73 32.91
C ASN A 78 6.86 -2.46 31.77
N GLU A 79 7.92 -3.19 32.11
CA GLU A 79 8.72 -3.93 31.12
C GLU A 79 7.97 -5.08 30.46
N ASN A 80 7.01 -5.72 31.14
CA ASN A 80 6.23 -6.81 30.56
C ASN A 80 5.27 -6.30 29.50
N ASP A 81 4.63 -5.18 29.75
CA ASP A 81 3.76 -4.53 28.78
C ASP A 81 4.57 -3.93 27.62
N LEU A 82 5.78 -3.41 27.89
CA LEU A 82 6.69 -2.98 26.83
C LEU A 82 7.08 -4.15 25.90
N LYS A 83 7.32 -5.36 26.42
CA LYS A 83 7.60 -6.54 25.60
C LYS A 83 6.41 -6.90 24.70
N ARG A 84 5.18 -6.82 25.22
CA ARG A 84 3.94 -7.04 24.44
C ARG A 84 3.77 -5.96 23.38
N TYR A 85 3.99 -4.70 23.74
CA TYR A 85 3.95 -3.57 22.83
C TYR A 85 4.94 -3.75 21.65
N LYS A 86 6.19 -4.07 21.94
CA LYS A 86 7.22 -4.36 20.93
C LYS A 86 6.84 -5.50 20.01
N SER A 87 6.23 -6.56 20.53
CA SER A 87 5.77 -7.68 19.72
C SER A 87 4.68 -7.27 18.72
N LEU A 88 3.76 -6.39 19.12
CA LEU A 88 2.67 -5.90 18.25
C LEU A 88 3.16 -4.88 17.21
N THR A 89 4.13 -4.04 17.56
CA THR A 89 4.69 -3.00 16.68
C THR A 89 5.89 -3.47 15.86
N GLY A 90 6.39 -4.68 16.08
CA GLY A 90 7.57 -5.21 15.42
C GLY A 90 7.30 -6.15 14.24
N SER A 91 6.13 -6.78 14.17
CA SER A 91 5.86 -7.84 13.19
C SER A 91 4.61 -7.66 12.36
N ASP A 92 3.63 -6.92 12.85
CA ASP A 92 2.34 -6.77 12.17
C ASP A 92 1.89 -5.30 12.22
N PHE A 93 1.87 -4.65 11.06
CA PHE A 93 1.52 -3.25 10.90
C PHE A 93 0.06 -3.06 10.44
N THR A 94 -0.82 -3.98 10.81
CA THR A 94 -2.26 -3.82 10.58
C THR A 94 -2.86 -2.79 11.55
N ALA A 95 -3.93 -2.13 11.13
CA ALA A 95 -4.64 -1.17 11.99
C ALA A 95 -5.09 -1.81 13.31
N SER A 96 -5.50 -3.09 13.28
CA SER A 96 -5.88 -3.84 14.49
C SER A 96 -4.72 -4.05 15.46
N SER A 97 -3.52 -4.37 14.96
CA SER A 97 -2.32 -4.56 15.79
C SER A 97 -1.82 -3.25 16.37
N LEU A 98 -1.81 -2.18 15.57
CA LEU A 98 -1.44 -0.84 16.02
C LEU A 98 -2.43 -0.30 17.06
N PHE A 99 -3.72 -0.58 16.88
CA PHE A 99 -4.74 -0.24 17.86
C PHE A 99 -4.53 -0.93 19.22
N LYS A 100 -4.29 -2.25 19.21
CA LYS A 100 -3.95 -3.00 20.43
C LYS A 100 -2.65 -2.52 21.04
N ALA A 101 -1.66 -2.19 20.23
CA ALA A 101 -0.40 -1.62 20.68
C ALA A 101 -0.62 -0.28 21.41
N GLY A 102 -1.45 0.62 20.87
CA GLY A 102 -1.79 1.90 21.50
C GLY A 102 -2.49 1.75 22.85
N GLN A 103 -3.28 0.70 23.07
CA GLN A 103 -3.87 0.40 24.38
C GLN A 103 -2.80 -0.02 25.40
N ILE A 104 -1.87 -0.91 24.99
CA ILE A 104 -0.80 -1.40 25.85
C ILE A 104 0.25 -0.29 26.09
N GLN A 105 0.49 0.57 25.11
CA GLN A 105 1.42 1.69 25.22
C GLN A 105 1.15 2.54 26.46
N LYS A 106 -0.10 2.88 26.73
CA LYS A 106 -0.49 3.72 27.88
C LYS A 106 -0.19 3.07 29.25
N SER A 107 -0.26 1.74 29.35
CA SER A 107 0.11 1.02 30.56
C SER A 107 1.61 0.78 30.67
N ALA A 108 2.30 0.68 29.54
CA ALA A 108 3.72 0.37 29.45
C ALA A 108 4.61 1.62 29.57
N LEU A 109 4.18 2.76 29.02
CA LEU A 109 5.00 3.92 28.71
C LEU A 109 4.34 5.23 29.20
N VAL A 110 5.17 6.18 29.63
CA VAL A 110 4.77 7.58 29.90
C VAL A 110 5.55 8.47 28.97
N GLU A 111 4.85 9.30 28.22
CA GLU A 111 5.47 10.28 27.35
C GLU A 111 6.22 11.34 28.17
N LEU A 112 7.44 11.63 27.76
CA LEU A 112 8.28 12.66 28.34
C LEU A 112 8.44 13.79 27.33
N GLU A 113 8.06 14.98 27.74
CA GLU A 113 8.32 16.21 27.01
C GLU A 113 9.64 16.83 27.51
N ASP A 114 10.34 17.57 26.64
CA ASP A 114 11.52 18.39 26.96
C ASP A 114 12.69 17.66 27.66
N THR A 115 13.10 16.50 27.13
CA THR A 115 14.32 15.80 27.58
C THR A 115 15.54 16.21 26.75
N GLU A 116 16.75 16.13 27.34
CA GLU A 116 18.02 16.32 26.59
C GLU A 116 18.10 15.39 25.35
N LEU A 117 17.50 14.21 25.43
CA LEU A 117 17.44 13.26 24.32
C LEU A 117 16.50 13.74 23.24
N HIS A 118 15.38 14.43 23.59
CA HIS A 118 14.47 15.03 22.65
C HIS A 118 15.14 16.15 21.86
N GLU A 119 15.85 17.07 22.56
CA GLU A 119 16.62 18.15 21.92
C GLU A 119 17.68 17.61 20.94
N LEU A 120 18.39 16.53 21.33
CA LEU A 120 19.40 15.88 20.49
C LEU A 120 18.80 15.27 19.23
N LEU A 121 17.63 14.61 19.32
CA LEU A 121 17.01 13.97 18.17
C LEU A 121 16.31 14.98 17.25
N GLU A 122 15.76 16.04 17.82
CA GLU A 122 15.17 17.13 17.04
C GLU A 122 16.23 17.89 16.21
N ASN A 123 17.37 18.15 16.82
CA ASN A 123 18.52 18.84 16.21
C ASN A 123 19.79 17.99 16.37
N PRO A 124 19.95 16.91 15.60
CA PRO A 124 21.04 15.96 15.79
C PRO A 124 22.43 16.55 15.60
N ASN A 125 22.56 17.61 14.80
CA ASN A 125 23.78 18.39 14.62
C ASN A 125 23.45 19.79 14.09
N PRO A 126 24.40 20.74 14.11
CA PRO A 126 24.18 22.13 13.69
C PRO A 126 23.74 22.29 12.21
N ALA A 127 23.92 21.28 11.38
CA ALA A 127 23.65 21.34 9.95
C ALA A 127 22.35 20.62 9.55
N GLN A 128 21.77 19.80 10.42
CA GLN A 128 20.65 18.91 10.07
C GLN A 128 19.56 18.93 11.14
N SER A 129 18.32 18.94 10.69
CA SER A 129 17.15 18.64 11.49
C SER A 129 16.88 17.13 11.53
N TYR A 130 16.02 16.66 12.44
CA TYR A 130 15.53 15.29 12.51
C TYR A 130 15.14 14.73 11.14
N ALA A 131 14.33 15.47 10.37
CA ALA A 131 13.83 15.03 9.08
C ALA A 131 14.96 14.72 8.08
N SER A 132 15.96 15.62 7.99
CA SER A 132 17.12 15.42 7.12
C SER A 132 18.00 14.26 7.57
N TRP A 133 18.17 14.10 8.87
CA TRP A 133 18.97 13.06 9.48
C TRP A 133 18.37 11.66 9.27
N ILE A 134 17.07 11.49 9.51
CA ILE A 134 16.34 10.23 9.23
C ILE A 134 16.35 9.90 7.74
N GLN A 135 16.15 10.91 6.88
CA GLN A 135 16.23 10.72 5.43
C GLN A 135 17.59 10.15 5.01
N GLU A 136 18.67 10.68 5.56
CA GLU A 136 20.03 10.25 5.25
C GLU A 136 20.29 8.82 5.74
N ILE A 137 19.91 8.48 6.97
CA ILE A 137 20.03 7.12 7.54
C ILE A 137 19.35 6.09 6.64
N ILE A 138 18.10 6.37 6.25
CA ILE A 138 17.33 5.44 5.43
C ILE A 138 17.92 5.34 4.03
N ALA A 139 18.33 6.46 3.43
CA ALA A 139 18.91 6.48 2.10
C ALA A 139 20.19 5.62 2.02
N TYR A 140 21.12 5.77 2.96
CA TYR A 140 22.32 4.91 3.01
C TYR A 140 21.95 3.44 3.20
N GLY A 141 21.03 3.12 4.10
CA GLY A 141 20.57 1.75 4.28
C GLY A 141 19.98 1.13 3.02
N LYS A 142 19.16 1.89 2.29
CA LYS A 142 18.55 1.41 1.05
C LYS A 142 19.53 1.31 -0.11
N LEU A 143 20.62 2.07 -0.09
CA LEU A 143 21.64 2.02 -1.14
C LEU A 143 22.72 0.98 -0.85
N THR A 144 23.26 0.95 0.37
CA THR A 144 24.45 0.16 0.69
C THR A 144 24.19 -0.98 1.67
N GLY A 145 23.00 -0.99 2.32
CA GLY A 145 22.70 -1.93 3.39
C GLY A 145 23.36 -1.59 4.72
N ASN A 146 24.11 -0.49 4.79
CA ASN A 146 24.85 -0.05 5.99
C ASN A 146 24.44 1.37 6.36
N ARG A 147 24.29 1.60 7.65
CA ARG A 147 24.00 2.92 8.23
C ARG A 147 24.96 3.12 9.41
N TYR A 148 25.78 4.15 9.34
CA TYR A 148 26.74 4.48 10.39
C TYR A 148 26.36 5.80 11.03
N ILE A 149 25.92 5.77 12.30
CA ILE A 149 25.59 6.95 13.07
C ILE A 149 26.72 7.16 14.07
N TYR A 150 27.42 8.29 13.97
CA TYR A 150 28.51 8.67 14.84
C TYR A 150 28.04 9.66 15.88
N GLY A 151 28.25 9.36 17.14
CA GLY A 151 27.93 10.23 18.27
C GLY A 151 29.16 10.93 18.81
N ILE A 152 29.11 12.26 18.87
CA ILE A 152 30.17 13.08 19.47
C ILE A 152 29.84 13.36 20.95
N SER A 153 30.79 13.01 21.84
CA SER A 153 30.73 13.32 23.27
C SER A 153 31.84 14.29 23.67
N PRO A 154 31.60 15.25 24.55
CA PRO A 154 32.63 16.13 25.07
C PRO A 154 33.68 15.41 25.90
N ASP A 155 33.35 14.27 26.50
CA ASP A 155 34.25 13.47 27.33
C ASP A 155 34.82 12.29 26.53
N THR A 156 36.11 12.38 26.23
CA THR A 156 36.85 11.35 25.46
C THR A 156 37.26 10.13 26.28
N GLY A 157 36.87 10.03 27.56
CA GLY A 157 37.42 9.04 28.49
C GLY A 157 36.54 7.85 28.89
N ASN A 158 35.23 7.95 28.79
CA ASN A 158 34.31 6.88 29.17
C ASN A 158 33.23 6.71 28.09
N GLY A 159 33.18 5.56 27.44
CA GLY A 159 32.21 5.24 26.42
C GLY A 159 30.71 5.31 26.82
N LYS A 160 30.43 5.79 28.03
CA LYS A 160 29.06 5.99 28.56
C LYS A 160 28.64 7.47 28.64
N SER A 161 29.47 8.42 28.18
CA SER A 161 29.12 9.83 28.21
C SER A 161 27.96 10.14 27.23
N LYS A 162 27.11 11.09 27.60
CA LYS A 162 26.03 11.58 26.76
C LYS A 162 26.56 12.17 25.45
N PHE A 163 25.93 11.89 24.34
CA PHE A 163 26.25 12.52 23.08
C PHE A 163 25.63 13.92 23.03
N ARG A 164 26.33 14.84 22.35
CA ARG A 164 25.84 16.19 22.03
C ARG A 164 25.45 16.35 20.60
N GLU A 165 26.06 15.58 19.73
CA GLU A 165 25.81 15.66 18.29
C GLU A 165 25.82 14.25 17.70
N LEU A 166 24.99 14.04 16.67
CA LEU A 166 24.88 12.81 15.92
C LEU A 166 25.07 13.10 14.43
N TYR A 167 25.98 12.38 13.79
CA TYR A 167 26.27 12.50 12.36
C TYR A 167 26.08 11.17 11.65
N VAL A 168 25.58 11.20 10.44
CA VAL A 168 25.55 10.02 9.56
C VAL A 168 26.83 10.00 8.75
N LEU A 169 27.57 8.89 8.81
CA LEU A 169 28.83 8.74 8.08
C LEU A 169 28.59 8.00 6.75
N PRO A 170 29.21 8.46 5.64
CA PRO A 170 29.08 7.81 4.35
C PRO A 170 29.66 6.40 4.35
N SER A 171 28.85 5.41 3.98
CA SER A 171 29.26 4.00 4.03
C SER A 171 30.44 3.65 3.10
N GLN A 172 30.63 4.42 2.01
CA GLN A 172 31.72 4.18 1.04
C GLN A 172 33.13 4.37 1.62
N VAL A 173 33.24 5.15 2.70
CA VAL A 173 34.53 5.53 3.32
C VAL A 173 34.69 4.91 4.72
N MET A 174 33.80 3.99 5.07
CA MET A 174 33.82 3.29 6.36
C MET A 174 34.38 1.88 6.20
N GLU A 175 35.39 1.54 7.02
CA GLU A 175 35.96 0.22 7.11
C GLU A 175 35.81 -0.33 8.52
N ILE A 176 35.48 -1.62 8.64
CA ILE A 176 35.30 -2.32 9.92
C ILE A 176 36.58 -3.04 10.28
N ASN A 177 37.15 -2.70 11.45
CA ASN A 177 38.28 -3.39 12.01
C ASN A 177 37.81 -4.47 12.98
N SER A 178 37.99 -5.73 12.60
CA SER A 178 37.65 -6.86 13.44
C SER A 178 38.74 -7.17 14.47
N GLY A 179 38.34 -7.46 15.70
CA GLY A 179 39.19 -8.02 16.75
C GLY A 179 39.20 -9.55 16.81
N GLY A 180 38.56 -10.21 15.80
CA GLY A 180 38.43 -11.66 15.72
C GLY A 180 37.04 -12.17 16.15
N ILE A 181 36.92 -13.47 16.38
CA ILE A 181 35.62 -14.14 16.65
C ILE A 181 34.95 -13.62 17.94
N PHE A 182 35.74 -13.28 18.97
CA PHE A 182 35.22 -12.83 20.28
C PHE A 182 34.92 -11.32 20.30
N GLU A 183 35.51 -10.56 19.41
CA GLU A 183 35.29 -9.12 19.24
C GLU A 183 35.07 -8.82 17.76
N PRO A 184 33.90 -9.14 17.20
CA PRO A 184 33.66 -9.04 15.75
C PRO A 184 33.93 -7.63 15.21
N VAL A 185 33.59 -6.59 15.98
CA VAL A 185 33.84 -5.19 15.62
C VAL A 185 34.59 -4.53 16.76
N LYS A 186 35.87 -4.25 16.55
CA LYS A 186 36.73 -3.57 17.53
C LYS A 186 36.69 -2.05 17.34
N SER A 187 36.74 -1.59 16.11
CA SER A 187 36.71 -0.17 15.74
C SER A 187 36.34 0.00 14.30
N TYR A 188 36.05 1.22 13.92
CA TYR A 188 35.80 1.63 12.55
C TYR A 188 36.92 2.55 12.08
N THR A 189 37.24 2.51 10.80
CA THR A 189 38.16 3.43 10.15
C THR A 189 37.37 4.27 9.16
N LEU A 190 37.47 5.58 9.27
CA LEU A 190 36.93 6.55 8.31
C LEU A 190 38.07 7.00 7.39
N GLU A 191 37.97 6.68 6.10
CA GLU A 191 38.93 7.06 5.06
C GLU A 191 38.44 8.29 4.28
N TYR A 192 38.55 9.47 4.91
CA TYR A 192 38.18 10.75 4.27
C TYR A 192 39.22 11.82 4.64
N ASN A 193 39.93 12.35 3.61
CA ASN A 193 41.04 13.31 3.79
C ASN A 193 42.10 12.90 4.84
N GLY A 194 42.31 11.59 4.99
CA GLY A 194 43.15 10.96 5.99
C GLY A 194 42.42 9.78 6.62
N THR A 195 43.12 9.05 7.49
CA THR A 195 42.57 7.86 8.14
C THR A 195 42.30 8.19 9.60
N VAL A 196 41.02 8.16 9.99
CA VAL A 196 40.59 8.38 11.38
C VAL A 196 40.02 7.08 11.91
N ARG A 197 40.56 6.62 13.05
CA ARG A 197 40.05 5.45 13.76
C ARG A 197 39.06 5.89 14.82
N ILE A 198 37.89 5.24 14.85
CA ILE A 198 36.81 5.53 15.79
C ILE A 198 36.47 4.23 16.54
N ASP A 199 36.41 4.30 17.87
CA ASP A 199 36.04 3.15 18.67
C ASP A 199 34.58 2.74 18.43
N ALA A 200 34.30 1.46 18.55
CA ALA A 200 32.98 0.89 18.27
C ALA A 200 31.84 1.51 19.10
N ASP A 201 32.14 1.94 20.34
CA ASP A 201 31.17 2.54 21.26
C ASP A 201 30.57 3.87 20.75
N PHE A 202 31.28 4.59 19.89
CA PHE A 202 30.83 5.87 19.32
C PHE A 202 30.06 5.74 18.03
N ILE A 203 29.93 4.52 17.48
CA ILE A 203 29.22 4.28 16.23
C ILE A 203 28.05 3.30 16.44
N CYS A 204 26.86 3.75 16.08
CA CYS A 204 25.73 2.85 15.88
C CYS A 204 25.76 2.35 14.44
N HIS A 205 26.11 1.09 14.25
CA HIS A 205 26.10 0.46 12.93
C HIS A 205 24.83 -0.36 12.74
N ILE A 206 23.88 0.16 11.97
CA ILE A 206 22.63 -0.50 11.61
C ILE A 206 22.81 -1.15 10.25
N LYS A 207 22.89 -2.48 10.20
CA LYS A 207 23.14 -3.22 8.97
C LYS A 207 21.96 -4.08 8.55
N ASP A 208 21.82 -4.26 7.24
CA ASP A 208 20.90 -5.24 6.68
C ASP A 208 21.52 -6.64 6.74
N PHE A 209 20.68 -7.68 6.76
CA PHE A 209 21.17 -9.05 6.84
C PHE A 209 22.04 -9.41 5.64
N ASN A 210 23.24 -9.90 5.91
CA ASN A 210 24.16 -10.41 4.90
C ASN A 210 24.47 -11.89 5.20
N PRO A 211 23.95 -12.83 4.38
CA PRO A 211 24.19 -14.26 4.57
C PRO A 211 25.57 -14.72 4.10
N TYR A 212 26.32 -13.87 3.38
CA TYR A 212 27.57 -14.25 2.77
C TYR A 212 28.72 -14.23 3.77
N TYR A 213 29.39 -15.37 3.92
CA TYR A 213 30.54 -15.54 4.78
C TYR A 213 31.73 -16.05 3.95
N ASP A 214 32.76 -15.22 3.78
CA ASP A 214 33.96 -15.49 2.98
C ASP A 214 35.25 -15.64 3.80
N GLY A 215 35.17 -15.57 5.13
CA GLY A 215 36.34 -15.58 6.00
C GLY A 215 37.13 -14.27 6.04
N THR A 216 36.77 -13.26 5.22
CA THR A 216 37.43 -11.93 5.21
C THR A 216 36.69 -10.89 6.04
N GLY A 217 35.54 -11.25 6.59
CA GLY A 217 34.69 -10.33 7.39
C GLY A 217 33.55 -9.68 6.62
N SER A 218 33.27 -10.11 5.39
CA SER A 218 32.14 -9.57 4.58
C SER A 218 30.80 -9.62 5.30
N HIS A 219 30.56 -10.61 6.17
CA HIS A 219 29.37 -10.73 7.01
C HIS A 219 29.22 -9.64 8.07
N LEU A 220 30.28 -8.88 8.35
CA LEU A 220 30.23 -7.74 9.27
C LEU A 220 29.53 -6.55 8.64
N TYR A 221 29.56 -6.44 7.31
CA TYR A 221 28.84 -5.41 6.56
C TYR A 221 27.43 -5.89 6.20
N GLY A 222 26.52 -4.94 6.05
CA GLY A 222 25.18 -5.19 5.53
C GLY A 222 25.19 -5.45 4.03
N MET A 223 24.21 -6.21 3.55
CA MET A 223 24.04 -6.46 2.13
C MET A 223 23.14 -5.38 1.52
N SER A 224 23.63 -4.69 0.50
CA SER A 224 22.81 -3.76 -0.29
C SER A 224 21.62 -4.48 -0.94
N PRO A 225 20.39 -3.94 -0.88
CA PRO A 225 19.28 -4.41 -1.71
C PRO A 225 19.63 -4.41 -3.20
N LEU A 226 20.44 -3.44 -3.66
CA LEU A 226 20.90 -3.33 -5.05
C LEU A 226 21.86 -4.46 -5.45
N LYS A 227 22.46 -5.18 -4.51
CA LYS A 227 23.26 -6.36 -4.84
C LYS A 227 22.39 -7.43 -5.49
N ALA A 228 21.22 -7.68 -4.94
CA ALA A 228 20.22 -8.58 -5.55
C ALA A 228 19.64 -7.98 -6.86
N GLY A 229 19.50 -6.66 -6.92
CA GLY A 229 18.94 -5.92 -8.03
C GLY A 229 19.93 -5.42 -9.08
N LEU A 230 21.19 -5.80 -9.01
CA LEU A 230 22.23 -5.24 -9.87
C LEU A 230 21.91 -5.42 -11.37
N ARG A 231 21.42 -6.59 -11.74
CA ARG A 231 21.01 -6.87 -13.12
C ARG A 231 19.83 -6.00 -13.57
N ALA A 232 18.84 -5.81 -12.71
CA ALA A 232 17.68 -4.95 -12.99
C ALA A 232 18.13 -3.48 -13.12
N MET A 233 19.03 -3.02 -12.25
CA MET A 233 19.64 -1.69 -12.33
C MET A 233 20.39 -1.49 -13.64
N ASP A 234 21.26 -2.42 -14.00
CA ASP A 234 22.06 -2.34 -15.23
C ASP A 234 21.18 -2.41 -16.48
N THR A 235 20.17 -3.31 -16.49
CA THR A 235 19.18 -3.38 -17.58
C THR A 235 18.42 -2.06 -17.72
N ASN A 236 18.00 -1.45 -16.62
CA ASN A 236 17.30 -0.16 -16.61
C ASN A 236 18.18 0.96 -17.19
N ASN A 237 19.43 1.05 -16.76
CA ASN A 237 20.40 2.03 -17.24
C ASN A 237 20.73 1.84 -18.74
N GLU A 238 20.96 0.61 -19.18
CA GLU A 238 21.28 0.31 -20.57
C GLU A 238 20.08 0.49 -21.50
N ALA A 239 18.86 0.17 -21.05
CA ALA A 239 17.65 0.44 -21.83
C ALA A 239 17.48 1.94 -22.12
N VAL A 240 17.68 2.79 -21.12
CA VAL A 240 17.67 4.27 -21.29
C VAL A 240 18.80 4.72 -22.20
N THR A 241 20.03 4.26 -21.95
CA THR A 241 21.20 4.63 -22.74
C THR A 241 21.04 4.22 -24.21
N THR A 242 20.53 3.01 -24.44
CA THR A 242 20.28 2.48 -25.78
C THR A 242 19.17 3.27 -26.46
N GLY A 243 18.07 3.58 -25.74
CA GLY A 243 17.00 4.43 -26.24
C GLY A 243 17.52 5.81 -26.69
N VAL A 244 18.33 6.46 -25.88
CA VAL A 244 18.95 7.76 -26.23
C VAL A 244 19.87 7.61 -27.47
N LYS A 245 20.69 6.55 -27.54
CA LYS A 245 21.53 6.28 -28.72
C LYS A 245 20.67 6.04 -29.97
N TYR A 246 19.51 5.40 -29.84
CA TYR A 246 18.58 5.23 -30.97
C TYR A 246 18.02 6.57 -31.44
N LEU A 247 17.63 7.43 -30.52
CA LEU A 247 17.11 8.78 -30.83
C LEU A 247 18.18 9.66 -31.47
N GLN A 248 19.44 9.58 -30.99
CA GLN A 248 20.57 10.34 -31.54
C GLN A 248 21.03 9.82 -32.91
N ASN A 249 20.94 8.50 -33.15
CA ASN A 249 21.43 7.84 -34.34
C ASN A 249 20.25 7.25 -35.16
N GLN A 250 19.21 8.03 -35.42
CA GLN A 250 18.00 7.58 -36.13
C GLN A 250 18.25 7.04 -37.55
N THR A 251 19.45 7.23 -38.08
CA THR A 251 19.83 6.79 -39.41
C THR A 251 20.82 5.63 -39.37
N ALA A 252 20.38 4.48 -39.81
CA ALA A 252 21.23 3.50 -40.45
C ALA A 252 22.16 2.66 -39.56
N ARG A 253 21.64 1.54 -39.06
CA ARG A 253 22.49 0.41 -38.68
C ARG A 253 22.55 -0.59 -39.83
N GLY A 254 23.60 -0.50 -40.62
CA GLY A 254 23.77 -1.41 -41.75
C GLY A 254 25.11 -1.22 -42.42
N VAL A 255 25.37 -2.03 -43.38
CA VAL A 255 26.54 -1.91 -44.25
C VAL A 255 26.10 -1.22 -45.54
N LEU A 256 26.78 -0.16 -45.85
CA LEU A 256 26.66 0.51 -47.13
C LEU A 256 27.66 -0.17 -48.10
N THR A 257 27.16 -0.87 -49.10
CA THR A 257 27.97 -1.54 -50.12
C THR A 257 27.86 -0.79 -51.43
N SER A 258 28.95 -0.71 -52.19
CA SER A 258 28.96 -0.16 -53.55
C SER A 258 28.75 -1.32 -54.56
N ASP A 259 27.78 -1.16 -55.45
CA ASP A 259 27.54 -2.14 -56.55
C ASP A 259 28.57 -1.97 -57.69
N GLU A 260 29.40 -0.95 -57.70
CA GLU A 260 30.32 -0.59 -58.81
C GLU A 260 31.81 -0.86 -58.51
N GLY A 261 32.12 -1.73 -57.53
CA GLY A 261 33.50 -2.16 -57.23
C GLY A 261 33.95 -1.85 -55.80
N ASP A 262 35.14 -2.38 -55.43
CA ASP A 262 35.68 -2.28 -54.09
C ASP A 262 36.07 -0.86 -53.70
N LEU A 263 35.54 -0.38 -52.56
CA LEU A 263 35.94 0.87 -51.96
C LEU A 263 37.31 0.74 -51.32
N THR A 264 38.22 1.65 -51.65
CA THR A 264 39.50 1.71 -50.91
C THR A 264 39.25 2.12 -49.46
N GLU A 265 40.14 1.75 -48.54
CA GLU A 265 40.01 2.07 -47.12
C GLU A 265 39.86 3.56 -46.87
N THR A 266 40.55 4.40 -47.66
CA THR A 266 40.45 5.88 -47.59
C THR A 266 39.08 6.38 -48.01
N GLN A 267 38.52 5.81 -49.10
CA GLN A 267 37.18 6.19 -49.58
C GLN A 267 36.07 5.74 -48.59
N ALA A 268 36.24 4.54 -47.99
CA ALA A 268 35.32 4.08 -46.96
C ALA A 268 35.32 4.96 -45.70
N LYS A 269 36.52 5.39 -45.25
CA LYS A 269 36.65 6.33 -44.12
C LYS A 269 36.05 7.70 -44.44
N GLU A 270 36.25 8.21 -45.64
CA GLU A 270 35.70 9.50 -46.06
C GLU A 270 34.19 9.47 -46.22
N LEU A 271 33.65 8.40 -46.78
CA LEU A 271 32.20 8.14 -46.91
C LEU A 271 31.56 8.04 -45.53
N LYS A 272 32.16 7.30 -44.62
CA LYS A 272 31.67 7.20 -43.22
C LYS A 272 31.69 8.57 -42.52
N ARG A 273 32.76 9.36 -42.72
CA ARG A 273 32.85 10.69 -42.14
C ARG A 273 31.77 11.66 -42.69
N LYS A 274 31.58 11.68 -44.00
CA LYS A 274 30.53 12.50 -44.65
C LYS A 274 29.15 12.07 -44.24
N PHE A 275 28.90 10.76 -44.19
CA PHE A 275 27.63 10.18 -43.74
C PHE A 275 27.31 10.60 -42.31
N ASN A 276 28.27 10.45 -41.38
CA ASN A 276 28.10 10.87 -40.00
C ASN A 276 27.88 12.39 -39.85
N GLN A 277 28.58 13.19 -40.61
CA GLN A 277 28.42 14.66 -40.56
C GLN A 277 27.07 15.14 -41.07
N THR A 278 26.53 14.49 -42.10
CA THR A 278 25.33 14.96 -42.79
C THR A 278 24.05 14.33 -42.20
N TYR A 279 24.12 13.10 -41.67
CA TYR A 279 22.92 12.33 -41.31
C TYR A 279 22.87 11.86 -39.85
N GLN A 280 23.90 12.08 -39.04
CA GLN A 280 23.84 11.80 -37.61
C GLN A 280 23.37 13.02 -36.80
N GLY A 281 22.54 12.72 -35.78
CA GLY A 281 22.03 13.72 -34.85
C GLY A 281 20.54 14.00 -35.03
N SER A 282 19.89 14.39 -33.98
CA SER A 282 18.45 14.71 -33.94
C SER A 282 18.04 15.84 -34.87
N ASN A 283 18.97 16.73 -35.22
CA ASN A 283 18.71 17.86 -36.09
C ASN A 283 18.61 17.48 -37.58
N ASN A 284 19.18 16.35 -37.97
CA ASN A 284 19.18 15.83 -39.35
C ASN A 284 18.24 14.66 -39.55
N ALA A 285 17.37 14.41 -38.57
CA ALA A 285 16.41 13.32 -38.62
C ALA A 285 15.35 13.56 -39.71
N GLY A 286 15.29 12.65 -40.67
CA GLY A 286 14.35 12.72 -41.79
C GLY A 286 14.92 13.32 -43.10
N ASP A 287 16.19 13.73 -43.13
CA ASP A 287 16.82 14.21 -44.37
C ASP A 287 17.00 13.09 -45.40
N VAL A 288 16.75 13.43 -46.65
CA VAL A 288 16.83 12.49 -47.78
C VAL A 288 18.30 12.30 -48.20
N ILE A 289 18.74 11.05 -48.25
CA ILE A 289 20.07 10.68 -48.71
C ILE A 289 20.13 10.73 -50.23
N ILE A 290 20.90 11.67 -50.76
CA ILE A 290 21.17 11.81 -52.19
C ILE A 290 22.62 11.42 -52.44
N THR A 291 22.88 10.36 -53.19
CA THR A 291 24.21 9.88 -53.55
C THR A 291 24.39 9.87 -55.05
N PRO A 292 25.55 10.27 -55.60
CA PRO A 292 25.82 10.23 -57.03
C PRO A 292 26.15 8.83 -57.54
N LYS A 293 26.37 7.87 -56.64
CA LYS A 293 26.71 6.48 -56.97
C LYS A 293 25.64 5.56 -56.44
N LYS A 294 25.43 4.43 -57.14
CA LYS A 294 24.52 3.37 -56.68
C LYS A 294 25.07 2.67 -55.47
N LEU A 295 24.46 2.89 -54.33
CA LEU A 295 24.83 2.27 -53.06
C LEU A 295 23.70 1.31 -52.62
N SER A 296 24.06 0.11 -52.21
CA SER A 296 23.13 -0.83 -51.63
C SER A 296 23.28 -0.80 -50.10
N TRP A 297 22.14 -0.71 -49.44
CA TRP A 297 22.06 -0.67 -47.98
C TRP A 297 21.56 -2.01 -47.44
N VAL A 298 22.35 -2.67 -46.63
CA VAL A 298 21.96 -3.90 -45.92
C VAL A 298 21.78 -3.52 -44.44
N ASN A 299 20.54 -3.60 -43.97
CA ASN A 299 20.24 -3.32 -42.56
C ASN A 299 20.60 -4.56 -41.73
N PHE A 300 21.51 -4.41 -40.76
CA PHE A 300 21.88 -5.43 -39.77
C PHE A 300 21.36 -5.12 -38.37
N GLY A 301 20.73 -3.96 -38.19
CA GLY A 301 20.21 -3.53 -36.88
C GLY A 301 18.88 -4.16 -36.57
N LEU A 302 18.74 -4.74 -35.39
CA LEU A 302 17.45 -5.02 -34.81
C LEU A 302 16.69 -3.72 -34.62
N ASN A 303 15.41 -3.71 -34.93
CA ASN A 303 14.54 -2.56 -34.69
C ASN A 303 14.36 -2.35 -33.17
N ALA A 304 14.11 -1.13 -32.72
CA ALA A 304 13.83 -0.85 -31.31
C ALA A 304 12.59 -1.65 -30.79
N ALA A 305 11.63 -1.91 -31.68
CA ALA A 305 10.50 -2.79 -31.39
C ALA A 305 10.92 -4.26 -31.25
N ASP A 306 11.89 -4.73 -32.04
CA ASP A 306 12.40 -6.11 -31.99
C ASP A 306 13.20 -6.38 -30.70
N LEU A 307 13.78 -5.33 -30.12
CA LEU A 307 14.52 -5.42 -28.86
C LEU A 307 13.60 -5.32 -27.62
N SER A 308 12.31 -5.06 -27.79
CA SER A 308 11.35 -4.88 -26.68
C SER A 308 11.87 -3.97 -25.56
N LEU A 309 12.60 -2.89 -25.92
CA LEU A 309 13.31 -2.04 -24.94
C LEU A 309 12.38 -1.44 -23.90
N ILE A 310 11.16 -1.07 -24.32
CA ILE A 310 10.15 -0.51 -23.40
C ILE A 310 9.68 -1.59 -22.42
N GLU A 311 9.48 -2.82 -22.88
CA GLU A 311 9.07 -3.93 -22.04
C GLU A 311 10.16 -4.30 -21.04
N GLN A 312 11.43 -4.36 -21.48
CA GLN A 312 12.58 -4.62 -20.59
C GLN A 312 12.75 -3.50 -19.56
N TYR A 313 12.59 -2.24 -19.96
CA TYR A 313 12.61 -1.09 -19.06
C TYR A 313 11.50 -1.21 -18.00
N ASN A 314 10.25 -1.47 -18.42
CA ASN A 314 9.12 -1.64 -17.51
C ASN A 314 9.28 -2.87 -16.60
N ALA A 315 9.85 -3.96 -17.09
CA ALA A 315 10.15 -5.13 -16.27
C ALA A 315 11.21 -4.81 -15.22
N SER A 316 12.29 -4.10 -15.60
CA SER A 316 13.34 -3.70 -14.65
C SER A 316 12.83 -2.75 -13.56
N ILE A 317 11.88 -1.85 -13.87
CA ILE A 317 11.22 -1.02 -12.86
C ILE A 317 10.44 -1.89 -11.86
N LYS A 318 9.68 -2.87 -12.32
CA LYS A 318 8.94 -3.79 -11.46
C LYS A 318 9.87 -4.58 -10.53
N ASP A 319 10.98 -5.07 -11.07
CA ASP A 319 11.98 -5.81 -10.28
C ASP A 319 12.61 -4.91 -9.21
N LEU A 320 13.00 -3.68 -9.55
CA LEU A 320 13.51 -2.71 -8.59
C LEU A 320 12.46 -2.38 -7.51
N CYS A 321 11.21 -2.17 -7.89
CA CYS A 321 10.12 -1.93 -6.95
C CYS A 321 9.93 -3.12 -5.99
N ASN A 322 9.98 -4.35 -6.49
CA ASN A 322 9.85 -5.57 -5.68
C ASN A 322 10.98 -5.69 -4.66
N ILE A 323 12.23 -5.39 -5.04
CA ILE A 323 13.40 -5.44 -4.16
C ILE A 323 13.26 -4.47 -2.97
N TYR A 324 12.65 -3.31 -3.20
CA TYR A 324 12.43 -2.30 -2.18
C TYR A 324 11.08 -2.38 -1.49
N ASN A 325 10.22 -3.36 -1.83
CA ASN A 325 8.85 -3.51 -1.34
C ASN A 325 7.98 -2.26 -1.59
N VAL A 326 8.20 -1.58 -2.71
CA VAL A 326 7.45 -0.38 -3.12
C VAL A 326 6.44 -0.74 -4.20
N PRO A 327 5.15 -0.41 -4.04
CA PRO A 327 4.17 -0.62 -5.10
C PRO A 327 4.50 0.19 -6.36
N VAL A 328 4.54 -0.48 -7.51
CA VAL A 328 4.88 0.13 -8.82
C VAL A 328 3.96 1.31 -9.17
N GLN A 329 2.70 1.26 -8.73
CA GLN A 329 1.70 2.29 -8.96
C GLN A 329 2.12 3.68 -8.43
N LEU A 330 2.97 3.73 -7.41
CA LEU A 330 3.46 4.97 -6.81
C LEU A 330 4.56 5.67 -7.63
N LEU A 331 5.13 4.99 -8.63
CA LEU A 331 6.13 5.57 -9.54
C LEU A 331 5.52 6.11 -10.84
N ASN A 332 4.33 6.69 -10.78
CA ASN A 332 3.61 7.28 -11.93
C ASN A 332 3.27 6.29 -13.06
N ASN A 333 3.18 5.00 -12.76
CA ASN A 333 2.72 4.00 -13.71
C ASN A 333 1.17 4.00 -13.73
N THR A 334 0.59 4.94 -14.50
CA THR A 334 -0.85 5.26 -14.48
C THR A 334 -1.72 4.30 -15.29
N ASP A 335 -1.14 3.33 -16.00
CA ASP A 335 -1.87 2.50 -16.98
C ASP A 335 -3.01 1.64 -16.39
N SER A 336 -3.14 1.58 -15.05
CA SER A 336 -4.21 0.82 -14.39
C SER A 336 -4.62 1.35 -13.00
N SER A 337 -4.26 2.59 -12.63
CA SER A 337 -4.49 3.08 -11.27
C SER A 337 -5.88 3.72 -11.12
N THR A 338 -6.80 3.04 -10.43
CA THR A 338 -8.00 3.67 -9.87
C THR A 338 -7.66 4.36 -8.54
N TYR A 339 -8.48 5.32 -8.11
CA TYR A 339 -8.28 6.02 -6.83
C TYR A 339 -8.10 5.06 -5.64
N ASN A 340 -8.91 3.99 -5.58
CA ASN A 340 -8.80 2.99 -4.53
C ASN A 340 -7.47 2.22 -4.57
N ASN A 341 -6.97 1.90 -5.77
CA ASN A 341 -5.68 1.21 -5.91
C ASN A 341 -4.51 2.08 -5.45
N MET A 342 -4.58 3.40 -5.69
CA MET A 342 -3.56 4.35 -5.24
C MET A 342 -3.54 4.49 -3.70
N LYS A 343 -4.70 4.47 -3.06
CA LYS A 343 -4.81 4.51 -1.61
C LYS A 343 -4.22 3.25 -0.97
N GLU A 344 -4.57 2.08 -1.46
CA GLU A 344 -4.01 0.81 -1.01
C GLU A 344 -2.49 0.73 -1.27
N ALA A 345 -2.02 1.28 -2.40
CA ALA A 345 -0.59 1.34 -2.70
C ALA A 345 0.17 2.24 -1.71
N LYS A 346 -0.39 3.41 -1.34
CA LYS A 346 0.22 4.27 -0.30
C LYS A 346 0.30 3.56 1.04
N LYS A 347 -0.79 2.90 1.46
CA LYS A 347 -0.81 2.12 2.69
C LYS A 347 0.24 1.01 2.66
N ALA A 348 0.33 0.25 1.57
CA ALA A 348 1.33 -0.79 1.39
C ALA A 348 2.77 -0.25 1.45
N LEU A 349 3.03 0.97 0.97
CA LEU A 349 4.32 1.64 1.11
C LEU A 349 4.69 1.82 2.59
N TYR A 350 3.78 2.35 3.41
CA TYR A 350 4.02 2.51 4.84
C TYR A 350 4.27 1.16 5.51
N GLN A 351 3.39 0.19 5.31
CA GLN A 351 3.43 -1.09 6.01
C GLN A 351 4.63 -1.96 5.61
N ASN A 352 5.01 -1.97 4.32
CA ASN A 352 6.00 -2.91 3.81
C ASN A 352 7.40 -2.31 3.64
N ALA A 353 7.52 -0.99 3.45
CA ALA A 353 8.81 -0.37 3.15
C ALA A 353 9.27 0.64 4.22
N VAL A 354 8.35 1.42 4.81
CA VAL A 354 8.71 2.52 5.72
C VAL A 354 8.76 2.05 7.17
N MET A 355 7.66 1.50 7.69
CA MET A 355 7.57 1.11 9.11
C MET A 355 8.59 0.05 9.52
N PRO A 356 8.89 -1.00 8.73
CA PRO A 356 9.94 -1.96 9.08
C PRO A 356 11.34 -1.32 9.21
N GLU A 357 11.64 -0.29 8.40
CA GLU A 357 12.89 0.44 8.52
C GLU A 357 12.96 1.28 9.79
N LEU A 358 11.88 1.99 10.11
CA LEU A 358 11.80 2.78 11.34
C LEU A 358 11.89 1.90 12.58
N VAL A 359 11.24 0.74 12.57
CA VAL A 359 11.35 -0.23 13.68
C VAL A 359 12.79 -0.70 13.87
N LYS A 360 13.51 -1.00 12.79
CA LYS A 360 14.92 -1.37 12.84
C LYS A 360 15.76 -0.24 13.45
N ILE A 361 15.56 0.99 13.00
CA ILE A 361 16.26 2.17 13.53
C ILE A 361 15.92 2.37 15.01
N ARG A 362 14.64 2.25 15.38
CA ARG A 362 14.17 2.34 16.76
C ARG A 362 14.88 1.36 17.69
N GLU A 363 14.91 0.09 17.33
CA GLU A 363 15.53 -0.93 18.19
C GLU A 363 17.03 -0.69 18.38
N GLU A 364 17.75 -0.26 17.34
CA GLU A 364 19.18 0.01 17.43
C GLU A 364 19.48 1.31 18.19
N LEU A 365 18.67 2.36 18.03
CA LEU A 365 18.79 3.58 18.81
C LEU A 365 18.48 3.31 20.30
N ASN A 366 17.45 2.52 20.61
CA ASN A 366 17.15 2.14 21.97
C ASN A 366 18.27 1.28 22.62
N ARG A 367 18.99 0.50 21.82
CA ARG A 367 20.12 -0.29 22.31
C ARG A 367 21.36 0.56 22.56
N TRP A 368 21.64 1.54 21.69
CA TRP A 368 22.90 2.28 21.69
C TRP A 368 22.81 3.66 22.37
N LEU A 369 21.72 4.40 22.11
CA LEU A 369 21.59 5.81 22.49
C LEU A 369 20.91 5.99 23.84
N THR A 370 19.74 5.35 24.07
CA THR A 370 18.94 5.58 25.29
C THR A 370 19.69 5.26 26.60
N PRO A 371 20.56 4.21 26.72
CA PRO A 371 21.26 3.91 27.96
C PRO A 371 22.26 4.99 28.39
N ARG A 372 22.61 5.93 27.50
CA ARG A 372 23.50 7.06 27.81
C ARG A 372 22.76 8.23 28.46
N PHE A 373 21.46 8.31 28.28
CA PHE A 373 20.60 9.38 28.79
C PHE A 373 19.78 8.95 30.01
N GLY A 374 19.44 7.66 30.12
CA GLY A 374 18.74 7.09 31.27
C GLY A 374 18.40 5.61 31.06
N GLU A 375 18.32 4.84 32.18
CA GLU A 375 18.10 3.38 32.11
C GLU A 375 16.67 2.98 31.66
N LYS A 376 15.69 3.87 31.85
CA LYS A 376 14.28 3.59 31.58
C LYS A 376 13.70 4.36 30.38
N LEU A 377 14.56 4.98 29.56
CA LEU A 377 14.13 5.73 28.41
C LEU A 377 13.86 4.80 27.23
N TYR A 378 12.85 5.15 26.45
CA TYR A 378 12.47 4.45 25.24
C TYR A 378 12.10 5.43 24.13
N ILE A 379 12.76 5.33 22.99
CA ILE A 379 12.45 6.09 21.77
C ILE A 379 11.47 5.28 20.96
N ASP A 380 10.41 5.90 20.48
CA ASP A 380 9.47 5.29 19.55
C ASP A 380 9.08 6.27 18.43
N PHE A 381 8.44 5.74 17.39
CA PHE A 381 7.86 6.52 16.29
C PHE A 381 6.34 6.52 16.40
N ASP A 382 5.74 7.68 16.22
CA ASP A 382 4.28 7.81 16.26
C ASP A 382 3.64 7.37 14.94
N PHE A 383 3.33 6.08 14.83
CA PHE A 383 2.63 5.54 13.68
C PHE A 383 1.15 5.96 13.60
N SER A 384 0.59 6.51 14.67
CA SER A 384 -0.80 7.02 14.66
C SER A 384 -0.93 8.30 13.84
N ALA A 385 0.18 9.02 13.61
CA ALA A 385 0.22 10.20 12.76
C ALA A 385 0.11 9.90 11.25
N ILE A 386 0.10 8.63 10.83
CA ILE A 386 0.04 8.23 9.41
C ILE A 386 -1.40 8.32 8.90
N PRO A 387 -1.73 9.25 7.96
CA PRO A 387 -3.10 9.48 7.51
C PRO A 387 -3.73 8.26 6.81
N GLU A 388 -2.92 7.48 6.08
CA GLU A 388 -3.37 6.30 5.34
C GLU A 388 -3.82 5.14 6.24
N LEU A 389 -3.41 5.15 7.53
CA LEU A 389 -3.83 4.18 8.53
C LEU A 389 -5.03 4.67 9.35
N GLN A 390 -5.28 5.99 9.42
CA GLN A 390 -6.37 6.58 10.21
C GLN A 390 -7.77 6.16 9.72
N GLU A 391 -7.98 6.02 8.41
CA GLU A 391 -9.29 5.60 7.88
C GLU A 391 -9.66 4.15 8.24
N GLU A 392 -8.67 3.29 8.52
CA GLU A 392 -8.95 1.96 9.08
C GLU A 392 -9.25 2.04 10.57
N MET A 393 -8.69 3.04 11.26
CA MET A 393 -9.04 3.32 12.64
C MET A 393 -10.53 3.70 12.76
N ASP A 394 -11.08 4.45 11.82
CA ASP A 394 -12.52 4.78 11.80
C ASP A 394 -13.40 3.52 11.71
N LYS A 395 -12.98 2.52 10.94
CA LYS A 395 -13.67 1.22 10.89
C LYS A 395 -13.56 0.46 12.23
N VAL A 396 -12.38 0.51 12.86
CA VAL A 396 -12.18 -0.09 14.19
C VAL A 396 -13.02 0.65 15.23
N VAL A 397 -13.09 1.98 15.18
CA VAL A 397 -13.97 2.79 16.01
C VAL A 397 -15.44 2.43 15.80
N GLY A 398 -15.87 2.25 14.55
CA GLY A 398 -17.22 1.78 14.22
C GLY A 398 -17.52 0.38 14.78
N GLN A 399 -16.58 -0.54 14.71
CA GLN A 399 -16.69 -1.88 15.32
C GLN A 399 -16.71 -1.81 16.84
N MET A 400 -15.89 -0.93 17.46
CA MET A 400 -15.87 -0.73 18.91
C MET A 400 -17.15 -0.05 19.43
N ALA A 401 -17.78 0.79 18.62
CA ALA A 401 -19.08 1.36 18.97
C ALA A 401 -20.16 0.28 19.15
N GLN A 402 -20.09 -0.79 18.36
CA GLN A 402 -20.99 -1.94 18.43
C GLN A 402 -20.55 -3.00 19.47
N ALA A 403 -19.33 -2.94 19.97
CA ALA A 403 -18.79 -3.89 20.93
C ALA A 403 -19.34 -3.62 22.35
N TRP A 404 -20.47 -4.25 22.70
CA TRP A 404 -21.10 -4.13 24.03
C TRP A 404 -20.28 -4.75 25.17
N TRP A 405 -19.38 -5.69 24.86
CA TRP A 405 -18.47 -6.38 25.81
C TRP A 405 -17.23 -5.56 26.18
N VAL A 406 -17.14 -4.30 25.74
CA VAL A 406 -16.03 -3.38 26.05
C VAL A 406 -16.57 -2.20 26.83
N THR A 407 -15.93 -1.84 27.94
CA THR A 407 -16.36 -0.72 28.77
C THR A 407 -16.23 0.62 28.06
N PRO A 408 -17.00 1.65 28.42
CA PRO A 408 -16.86 2.99 27.87
C PRO A 408 -15.43 3.56 28.03
N ASN A 409 -14.75 3.31 29.15
CA ASN A 409 -13.37 3.75 29.35
C ASN A 409 -12.39 3.02 28.43
N GLU A 410 -12.57 1.72 28.20
CA GLU A 410 -11.77 0.99 27.20
C GLU A 410 -12.03 1.52 25.77
N LYS A 411 -13.28 1.85 25.42
CA LYS A 411 -13.61 2.49 24.13
C LYS A 411 -12.96 3.87 24.01
N ARG A 412 -13.01 4.71 25.08
CA ARG A 412 -12.34 6.01 25.11
C ARG A 412 -10.81 5.88 24.97
N ALA A 413 -10.23 4.94 25.72
CA ALA A 413 -8.80 4.63 25.62
C ALA A 413 -8.41 4.19 24.20
N ALA A 414 -9.24 3.35 23.61
CA ALA A 414 -9.07 2.86 22.26
C ALA A 414 -9.13 3.98 21.20
N MET A 415 -9.99 4.96 21.40
CA MET A 415 -10.15 6.13 20.51
C MET A 415 -9.17 7.27 20.84
N SER A 416 -8.17 7.04 21.68
CA SER A 416 -7.18 8.05 22.12
C SER A 416 -7.75 9.22 22.94
N TYR A 417 -8.99 9.14 23.42
CA TYR A 417 -9.59 10.16 24.30
C TYR A 417 -9.10 10.10 25.75
N GLY A 418 -8.30 9.10 26.10
CA GLY A 418 -7.88 8.86 27.49
C GLY A 418 -8.99 8.23 28.35
N VAL A 419 -8.55 7.62 29.45
CA VAL A 419 -9.43 7.06 30.48
C VAL A 419 -9.90 8.22 31.36
N ASP A 420 -11.19 8.23 31.69
CA ASP A 420 -11.75 9.19 32.65
C ASP A 420 -11.80 8.45 34.01
N GLU A 421 -10.83 8.73 34.87
CA GLU A 421 -10.69 8.11 36.19
C GLU A 421 -11.67 8.66 37.21
N ASP A 422 -12.22 9.86 36.97
CA ASP A 422 -13.13 10.53 37.88
C ASP A 422 -14.57 9.96 37.83
N ASN A 423 -14.85 9.15 36.81
CA ASN A 423 -16.19 8.59 36.61
C ASN A 423 -16.17 7.05 36.59
N GLU A 424 -16.33 6.43 37.77
CA GLU A 424 -16.33 4.98 37.96
C GLU A 424 -17.36 4.24 37.05
N LYS A 425 -18.48 4.88 36.69
CA LYS A 425 -19.52 4.28 35.85
C LYS A 425 -19.04 3.98 34.43
N LEU A 426 -17.95 4.60 33.97
CA LEU A 426 -17.38 4.32 32.66
C LEU A 426 -16.55 3.03 32.63
N ASN A 427 -16.34 2.38 33.79
CA ASN A 427 -15.68 1.08 33.90
C ASN A 427 -16.69 -0.09 33.98
N ASP A 428 -18.00 0.23 34.00
CA ASP A 428 -19.05 -0.78 34.01
C ASP A 428 -19.36 -1.27 32.59
N TYR A 429 -19.80 -2.54 32.50
CA TYR A 429 -20.23 -3.12 31.23
C TYR A 429 -21.69 -2.73 30.95
N TYR A 430 -21.93 -2.11 29.81
CA TYR A 430 -23.27 -1.77 29.34
C TYR A 430 -23.75 -2.84 28.35
N VAL A 431 -24.62 -3.71 28.81
CA VAL A 431 -25.23 -4.74 27.96
C VAL A 431 -26.49 -4.15 27.32
N PRO A 432 -26.66 -4.22 25.99
CA PRO A 432 -27.93 -3.85 25.36
C PRO A 432 -29.09 -4.63 25.95
N ALA A 433 -30.21 -3.98 26.18
CA ALA A 433 -31.36 -4.58 26.87
C ALA A 433 -31.91 -5.86 26.18
N ASN A 434 -31.70 -5.98 24.87
CA ASN A 434 -32.08 -7.16 24.07
C ASN A 434 -31.11 -8.36 24.22
N LEU A 435 -29.98 -8.21 24.92
CA LEU A 435 -28.98 -9.26 25.13
C LEU A 435 -28.93 -9.78 26.56
N LEU A 436 -29.89 -9.41 27.41
CA LEU A 436 -29.97 -9.94 28.76
C LEU A 436 -30.26 -11.45 28.70
N PRO A 437 -29.42 -12.33 29.30
CA PRO A 437 -29.68 -13.76 29.32
C PRO A 437 -30.98 -14.02 30.09
N MET A 438 -31.86 -14.91 29.55
CA MET A 438 -33.12 -15.29 30.17
C MET A 438 -32.98 -16.05 31.51
N SER A 439 -31.76 -16.21 32.05
CA SER A 439 -31.43 -16.92 33.29
C SER A 439 -30.86 -16.02 34.38
N VAL A 440 -31.26 -14.75 34.44
CA VAL A 440 -31.00 -13.98 35.65
C VAL A 440 -32.09 -14.28 36.64
N GLU A 441 -31.75 -15.00 37.73
CA GLU A 441 -32.56 -15.11 38.93
C GLU A 441 -33.11 -13.71 39.25
N GLU A 442 -34.41 -13.68 39.53
CA GLU A 442 -35.17 -12.43 39.82
C GLU A 442 -34.35 -11.48 40.69
N ILE A 443 -33.88 -10.40 40.08
CA ILE A 443 -33.50 -9.25 40.86
C ILE A 443 -34.82 -8.76 41.43
N GLU A 444 -35.05 -8.98 42.70
CA GLU A 444 -36.11 -8.33 43.46
C GLU A 444 -35.92 -6.80 43.33
N LEU A 445 -36.49 -6.24 42.29
CA LEU A 445 -36.75 -4.81 42.24
C LEU A 445 -37.88 -4.59 43.26
N GLU A 446 -37.55 -4.05 44.45
CA GLU A 446 -38.57 -3.46 45.28
C GLU A 446 -39.47 -2.60 44.42
N PRO A 447 -40.77 -2.83 44.38
CA PRO A 447 -41.68 -1.99 43.59
C PRO A 447 -41.68 -0.58 44.21
N LYS A 448 -40.87 0.33 43.65
CA LYS A 448 -41.15 1.75 43.79
C LYS A 448 -42.50 1.95 43.15
N ASN A 449 -43.52 2.15 43.97
CA ASN A 449 -44.81 2.65 43.53
C ASN A 449 -44.56 3.97 42.76
N ILE A 450 -44.46 3.87 41.46
CA ILE A 450 -44.58 4.99 40.56
C ILE A 450 -46.07 5.11 40.35
N ASP A 451 -46.70 6.06 41.01
CA ASP A 451 -48.07 6.50 40.69
C ASP A 451 -48.08 7.00 39.24
N ILE A 452 -48.40 6.07 38.32
CA ILE A 452 -48.63 6.43 36.93
C ILE A 452 -49.98 7.14 36.87
N ASP A 453 -49.93 8.45 36.64
CA ASP A 453 -51.15 9.23 36.39
C ASP A 453 -51.72 8.81 35.02
N TYR A 454 -52.71 7.91 35.06
CA TYR A 454 -53.44 7.42 33.90
C TYR A 454 -54.07 8.52 33.04
N ASN A 455 -54.19 9.75 33.56
CA ASN A 455 -54.70 10.89 32.82
C ASN A 455 -53.65 11.52 31.88
N GLU A 456 -52.35 11.25 32.06
CA GLU A 456 -51.29 11.70 31.15
C GLU A 456 -51.15 10.81 29.91
N LEU A 457 -51.42 9.49 30.06
CA LEU A 457 -51.43 8.51 28.95
C LEU A 457 -52.61 8.76 27.98
N LEU A 458 -53.71 9.32 28.44
CA LEU A 458 -54.87 9.63 27.59
C LEU A 458 -54.67 10.86 26.70
N LYS A 459 -53.62 11.66 26.90
CA LYS A 459 -53.35 12.87 26.10
C LYS A 459 -52.71 12.57 24.74
N SER A 460 -52.23 11.35 24.50
CA SER A 460 -51.60 10.98 23.24
C SER A 460 -52.57 10.46 22.18
N GLN A 461 -53.81 10.18 22.56
CA GLN A 461 -54.85 9.76 21.60
C GLN A 461 -55.33 10.93 20.74
N VAL A 462 -55.53 10.67 19.45
CA VAL A 462 -56.08 11.65 18.53
C VAL A 462 -57.53 11.97 18.89
N PRO A 463 -57.88 13.21 19.18
CA PRO A 463 -59.23 13.57 19.59
C PRO A 463 -60.27 13.17 18.55
N GLY A 464 -61.26 12.36 18.97
CA GLY A 464 -62.36 11.89 18.12
C GLY A 464 -62.14 10.55 17.42
N LEU A 465 -60.97 9.93 17.59
CA LEU A 465 -60.64 8.60 17.04
C LEU A 465 -60.11 7.68 18.15
N PRO A 466 -60.91 6.78 18.70
CA PRO A 466 -60.46 5.87 19.74
C PRO A 466 -59.36 4.93 19.22
N ASN A 467 -58.35 4.65 20.06
CA ASN A 467 -57.21 3.81 19.77
C ASN A 467 -56.33 4.21 18.56
N THR A 468 -56.26 5.50 18.27
CA THR A 468 -55.36 6.08 17.30
C THR A 468 -54.34 6.97 18.00
N TYR A 469 -53.07 6.84 17.59
CA TYR A 469 -51.92 7.48 18.24
C TYR A 469 -51.11 8.30 17.24
N THR A 470 -50.39 9.28 17.75
CA THR A 470 -49.54 10.13 16.92
C THR A 470 -48.14 9.53 16.70
N THR A 471 -47.76 8.51 17.48
CA THR A 471 -46.49 7.81 17.36
C THR A 471 -46.68 6.29 17.24
N ILE A 472 -45.76 5.66 16.51
CA ILE A 472 -45.70 4.19 16.31
C ILE A 472 -45.55 3.50 17.66
N GLN A 473 -44.70 4.03 18.54
CA GLN A 473 -44.40 3.40 19.84
C GLN A 473 -45.62 3.29 20.73
N GLU A 474 -46.46 4.28 20.72
CA GLU A 474 -47.71 4.29 21.49
C GLU A 474 -48.75 3.31 20.94
N ALA A 475 -48.82 3.18 19.61
CA ALA A 475 -49.70 2.20 18.98
C ALA A 475 -49.28 0.77 19.29
N VAL A 476 -47.95 0.46 19.21
CA VAL A 476 -47.37 -0.85 19.55
C VAL A 476 -47.55 -1.15 21.04
N ASN A 477 -47.31 -0.20 21.94
CA ASN A 477 -47.54 -0.40 23.38
C ASN A 477 -49.00 -0.77 23.67
N ARG A 478 -49.92 -0.12 22.97
CA ARG A 478 -51.34 -0.43 23.10
C ARG A 478 -51.72 -1.77 22.52
N ALA A 479 -51.08 -2.20 21.42
CA ALA A 479 -51.24 -3.53 20.88
C ALA A 479 -50.86 -4.62 21.91
N ARG A 480 -49.72 -4.43 22.60
CA ARG A 480 -49.22 -5.32 23.65
C ARG A 480 -50.11 -5.38 24.87
N GLU A 481 -50.67 -4.24 25.31
CA GLU A 481 -51.67 -4.21 26.40
C GLU A 481 -52.95 -4.98 26.06
N LEU A 482 -53.30 -5.05 24.76
CA LEU A 482 -54.46 -5.76 24.26
C LEU A 482 -54.14 -7.24 23.90
N GLY A 483 -52.92 -7.71 24.18
CA GLY A 483 -52.54 -9.13 24.04
C GLY A 483 -52.00 -9.50 22.63
N GLY A 484 -51.56 -8.52 21.81
CA GLY A 484 -50.94 -8.73 20.53
C GLY A 484 -49.72 -7.83 20.34
N ASP A 485 -49.27 -7.63 19.12
CA ASP A 485 -48.14 -6.77 18.77
C ASP A 485 -48.37 -6.14 17.38
N GLY A 486 -47.52 -5.19 16.98
CA GLY A 486 -47.57 -4.54 15.68
C GLY A 486 -48.41 -3.26 15.65
N TYR A 487 -48.40 -2.59 14.49
CA TYR A 487 -49.16 -1.37 14.22
C TYR A 487 -49.49 -1.27 12.72
N HIS A 488 -50.53 -0.56 12.39
CA HIS A 488 -50.79 -0.09 11.04
C HIS A 488 -51.05 1.42 11.01
N SER A 489 -50.84 2.06 9.87
CA SER A 489 -51.03 3.49 9.70
C SER A 489 -52.25 3.81 8.84
N MET A 490 -52.91 4.90 9.17
CA MET A 490 -53.98 5.48 8.34
C MET A 490 -53.80 7.00 8.19
N VAL A 491 -54.35 7.55 7.12
CA VAL A 491 -54.35 9.01 6.91
C VAL A 491 -55.65 9.62 7.43
N HIS A 492 -55.55 10.55 8.38
CA HIS A 492 -56.69 11.28 8.90
C HIS A 492 -56.40 12.79 8.87
N ASN A 493 -57.30 13.60 8.29
CA ASN A 493 -57.17 15.04 8.16
C ASN A 493 -55.84 15.54 7.57
N GLY A 494 -55.22 14.75 6.64
CA GLY A 494 -53.94 15.10 6.01
C GLY A 494 -52.69 14.75 6.82
N GLY A 495 -52.83 14.15 8.02
CA GLY A 495 -51.74 13.61 8.85
C GLY A 495 -51.81 12.10 8.94
N THR A 496 -50.64 11.47 9.12
CA THR A 496 -50.54 10.02 9.37
C THR A 496 -50.74 9.75 10.86
N VAL A 497 -51.66 8.86 11.21
CA VAL A 497 -51.91 8.36 12.55
C VAL A 497 -51.71 6.85 12.61
N PHE A 498 -51.40 6.32 13.79
CA PHE A 498 -51.04 4.91 13.97
C PHE A 498 -52.07 4.23 14.87
N MET A 499 -52.41 2.99 14.52
CA MET A 499 -53.32 2.13 15.27
C MET A 499 -52.64 0.83 15.69
N PRO A 500 -53.03 0.25 16.84
CA PRO A 500 -52.52 -1.06 17.27
C PRO A 500 -52.76 -2.18 16.23
N PHE A 501 -51.87 -3.17 16.18
CA PHE A 501 -51.87 -4.34 15.30
C PHE A 501 -51.58 -4.04 13.81
N ASP A 502 -51.12 -5.04 13.09
CA ASP A 502 -50.64 -4.93 11.69
C ASP A 502 -51.79 -4.59 10.71
N THR A 503 -53.04 -4.95 11.04
CA THR A 503 -54.20 -4.64 10.19
C THR A 503 -55.40 -4.20 11.03
N HIS A 504 -56.29 -3.42 10.41
CA HIS A 504 -57.54 -2.99 11.05
C HIS A 504 -58.46 -4.16 11.40
N GLU A 505 -58.44 -5.24 10.58
CA GLU A 505 -59.21 -6.46 10.84
C GLU A 505 -58.74 -7.23 12.09
N GLN A 506 -57.42 -7.26 12.34
CA GLN A 506 -56.86 -7.80 13.57
C GLN A 506 -57.29 -7.03 14.81
N PHE A 507 -57.29 -5.71 14.73
CA PHE A 507 -57.78 -4.87 15.79
C PHE A 507 -59.27 -5.09 16.12
N GLU A 508 -60.11 -5.22 15.08
CA GLU A 508 -61.54 -5.51 15.26
C GLU A 508 -61.77 -6.96 15.79
N ALA A 509 -60.97 -7.93 15.36
CA ALA A 509 -61.06 -9.33 15.84
C ALA A 509 -60.77 -9.44 17.34
N ILE A 510 -59.77 -8.73 17.83
CA ILE A 510 -59.42 -8.67 19.25
C ILE A 510 -60.53 -8.00 20.07
N GLN A 511 -61.10 -6.88 19.57
CA GLN A 511 -62.23 -6.23 20.23
C GLN A 511 -63.48 -7.12 20.34
N ARG A 512 -63.66 -8.07 19.38
CA ARG A 512 -64.75 -9.07 19.38
C ARG A 512 -64.45 -10.31 20.21
N GLY A 513 -63.17 -10.51 20.65
CA GLY A 513 -62.74 -11.70 21.39
C GLY A 513 -62.44 -12.90 20.52
N ASP A 514 -62.30 -12.75 19.20
CA ASP A 514 -62.15 -13.81 18.20
C ASP A 514 -60.68 -13.98 17.74
N TYR A 515 -59.71 -13.34 18.42
CA TYR A 515 -58.30 -13.36 17.98
C TYR A 515 -57.54 -14.56 18.52
N ASP A 516 -56.95 -15.33 17.61
CA ASP A 516 -56.10 -16.49 17.94
C ASP A 516 -54.60 -16.06 17.92
N GLN A 517 -53.97 -16.08 19.10
CA GLN A 517 -52.57 -15.71 19.33
C GLN A 517 -51.54 -16.55 18.55
N SER A 518 -51.95 -17.71 18.03
CA SER A 518 -51.03 -18.59 17.27
C SER A 518 -50.67 -18.07 15.88
N GLN A 519 -51.28 -17.00 15.40
CA GLN A 519 -51.05 -16.42 14.06
C GLN A 519 -50.23 -15.11 14.07
N SER A 520 -49.78 -14.62 15.23
CA SER A 520 -48.86 -13.47 15.25
C SER A 520 -47.46 -13.91 14.89
N ALA A 521 -47.04 -13.62 13.65
CA ALA A 521 -45.66 -13.73 13.25
C ALA A 521 -44.87 -12.61 13.98
N TYR A 522 -43.92 -13.02 14.80
CA TYR A 522 -42.93 -12.16 15.41
C TYR A 522 -42.17 -11.40 14.30
N HIS A 523 -42.40 -10.12 14.15
CA HIS A 523 -41.49 -9.22 13.49
C HIS A 523 -40.75 -8.41 14.54
N GLU A 524 -39.60 -8.92 14.99
CA GLU A 524 -38.58 -8.06 15.59
C GLU A 524 -38.15 -7.04 14.52
N GLY A 525 -38.30 -5.77 14.85
CA GLY A 525 -37.93 -4.66 13.97
C GLY A 525 -36.42 -4.53 13.83
N GLU A 526 -35.79 -5.40 13.05
CA GLU A 526 -34.57 -5.08 12.33
C GLU A 526 -34.98 -4.35 11.04
N ASP A 527 -34.33 -3.22 10.76
CA ASP A 527 -34.57 -2.44 9.55
C ASP A 527 -34.71 -3.37 8.33
N GLU A 528 -35.89 -3.42 7.73
CA GLU A 528 -36.16 -4.20 6.50
C GLU A 528 -35.12 -3.91 5.39
N LYS A 529 -34.52 -2.72 5.41
CA LYS A 529 -33.38 -2.33 4.56
C LYS A 529 -32.10 -3.11 4.84
N GLU A 530 -31.78 -3.44 6.07
CA GLU A 530 -30.53 -4.14 6.43
C GLU A 530 -30.62 -5.65 6.18
N LEU A 531 -31.81 -6.24 6.34
CA LEU A 531 -32.10 -7.62 5.95
C LEU A 531 -32.07 -7.79 4.42
N LEU A 532 -32.67 -6.87 3.66
CA LEU A 532 -32.65 -6.89 2.20
C LEU A 532 -31.22 -6.74 1.63
N LEU A 533 -30.32 -6.05 2.33
CA LEU A 533 -28.90 -5.91 1.92
C LEU A 533 -28.09 -7.23 2.08
N LYS A 534 -28.51 -8.15 2.94
CA LYS A 534 -27.89 -9.47 3.14
C LYS A 534 -28.48 -10.56 2.23
N GLU A 535 -29.59 -10.27 1.55
CA GLU A 535 -30.23 -11.22 0.64
C GLU A 535 -29.50 -11.38 -0.70
N SER A 536 -29.68 -12.52 -1.33
CA SER A 536 -29.18 -12.84 -2.65
C SER A 536 -30.31 -13.35 -3.55
N PHE A 537 -30.32 -12.93 -4.82
CA PHE A 537 -31.44 -13.12 -5.75
C PHE A 537 -30.98 -13.82 -7.03
N ASN A 538 -31.81 -14.72 -7.55
CA ASN A 538 -31.61 -15.41 -8.83
C ASN A 538 -32.84 -15.34 -9.76
N ASP A 539 -33.76 -14.42 -9.48
CA ASP A 539 -35.01 -14.18 -10.22
C ASP A 539 -34.83 -13.31 -11.47
N TYR A 540 -33.59 -13.15 -11.95
CA TYR A 540 -33.32 -12.43 -13.18
C TYR A 540 -33.82 -13.19 -14.41
N PRO A 541 -34.21 -12.44 -15.49
CA PRO A 541 -34.81 -13.03 -16.70
C PRO A 541 -33.89 -14.07 -17.36
N GLN A 542 -34.51 -15.10 -17.94
CA GLN A 542 -33.80 -16.13 -18.73
C GLN A 542 -33.00 -15.51 -19.90
N ALA A 543 -33.46 -14.39 -20.46
CA ALA A 543 -32.74 -13.65 -21.51
C ALA A 543 -31.38 -13.15 -21.03
N ALA A 544 -31.24 -12.72 -19.75
CA ALA A 544 -29.96 -12.32 -19.16
C ALA A 544 -28.98 -13.51 -19.07
N THR A 545 -29.47 -14.68 -18.67
CA THR A 545 -28.70 -15.94 -18.65
C THR A 545 -28.24 -16.32 -20.07
N ASN A 546 -29.12 -16.23 -21.07
CA ASN A 546 -28.82 -16.59 -22.46
C ASN A 546 -27.78 -15.63 -23.06
N ASN A 547 -27.87 -14.34 -22.78
CA ASN A 547 -26.90 -13.34 -23.23
C ASN A 547 -25.50 -13.63 -22.67
N ALA A 548 -25.41 -13.88 -21.37
CA ALA A 548 -24.13 -14.20 -20.71
C ALA A 548 -23.53 -15.52 -21.25
N ARG A 549 -24.37 -16.57 -21.41
CA ARG A 549 -23.92 -17.87 -21.93
C ARG A 549 -23.38 -17.74 -23.36
N ARG A 550 -24.06 -17.00 -24.23
CA ARG A 550 -23.60 -16.73 -25.60
C ARG A 550 -22.21 -16.08 -25.63
N MET A 551 -21.90 -15.18 -24.73
CA MET A 551 -20.55 -14.57 -24.66
C MET A 551 -19.50 -15.59 -24.26
N ILE A 552 -19.79 -16.47 -23.31
CA ILE A 552 -18.89 -17.56 -22.91
C ILE A 552 -18.65 -18.51 -24.09
N GLU A 553 -19.72 -18.94 -24.80
CA GLU A 553 -19.61 -19.78 -25.98
C GLU A 553 -18.78 -19.14 -27.11
N TRP A 554 -18.93 -17.83 -27.32
CA TRP A 554 -18.09 -17.13 -28.29
C TRP A 554 -16.61 -17.14 -27.89
N ARG A 555 -16.30 -16.93 -26.61
CA ARG A 555 -14.92 -16.95 -26.12
C ARG A 555 -14.30 -18.35 -26.17
N GLU A 556 -15.08 -19.38 -25.95
CA GLU A 556 -14.65 -20.77 -26.09
C GLU A 556 -14.42 -21.14 -27.57
N LYS A 557 -15.31 -20.69 -28.44
CA LYS A 557 -15.26 -21.02 -29.88
C LYS A 557 -14.16 -20.27 -30.63
N TYR A 558 -13.96 -18.98 -30.35
CA TYR A 558 -13.08 -18.12 -31.15
C TYR A 558 -11.77 -17.76 -30.42
N GLY A 559 -11.63 -18.10 -29.14
CA GLY A 559 -10.44 -17.85 -28.33
C GLY A 559 -10.40 -16.47 -27.65
N ARG A 560 -9.60 -16.39 -26.57
CA ARG A 560 -9.44 -15.16 -25.78
C ARG A 560 -8.80 -14.01 -26.57
N ASP A 561 -7.94 -14.32 -27.53
CA ASP A 561 -7.24 -13.32 -28.33
C ASP A 561 -8.14 -12.64 -29.37
N VAL A 562 -9.26 -13.27 -29.70
CA VAL A 562 -10.26 -12.74 -30.66
C VAL A 562 -11.38 -12.03 -29.90
N VAL A 563 -11.91 -12.63 -28.82
CA VAL A 563 -13.00 -12.07 -28.00
C VAL A 563 -12.40 -11.31 -26.84
N LYS A 564 -12.00 -10.07 -27.08
CA LYS A 564 -11.28 -9.20 -26.11
C LYS A 564 -12.20 -8.36 -25.24
N GLY A 565 -13.50 -8.27 -25.55
CA GLY A 565 -14.45 -7.43 -24.82
C GLY A 565 -14.63 -7.84 -23.37
N GLY A 566 -14.72 -6.86 -22.48
CA GLY A 566 -15.02 -7.04 -21.06
C GLY A 566 -13.79 -7.28 -20.19
N THR A 567 -13.94 -6.93 -18.90
CA THR A 567 -12.95 -7.14 -17.83
C THR A 567 -13.11 -8.54 -17.21
N GLU A 568 -12.14 -8.99 -16.40
CA GLU A 568 -12.25 -10.22 -15.62
C GLU A 568 -13.51 -10.26 -14.74
N VAL A 569 -13.87 -9.13 -14.13
CA VAL A 569 -15.10 -8.98 -13.34
C VAL A 569 -16.34 -9.20 -14.21
N GLY A 570 -16.35 -8.69 -15.44
CA GLY A 570 -17.43 -8.94 -16.39
C GLY A 570 -17.57 -10.42 -16.76
N TRP A 571 -16.47 -11.11 -17.00
CA TRP A 571 -16.46 -12.54 -17.30
C TRP A 571 -16.89 -13.40 -16.10
N GLN A 572 -16.49 -13.03 -14.89
CA GLN A 572 -16.98 -13.66 -13.65
C GLN A 572 -18.51 -13.49 -13.53
N ARG A 573 -19.03 -12.30 -13.84
CA ARG A 573 -20.46 -12.00 -13.83
C ARG A 573 -21.22 -12.85 -14.86
N ALA A 574 -20.67 -12.96 -16.07
CA ALA A 574 -21.23 -13.82 -17.09
C ALA A 574 -21.30 -15.29 -16.65
N SER A 575 -20.28 -15.79 -15.99
CA SER A 575 -20.29 -17.16 -15.40
C SER A 575 -21.39 -17.34 -14.39
N GLN A 576 -21.58 -16.39 -13.46
CA GLN A 576 -22.65 -16.46 -12.46
C GLN A 576 -24.05 -16.41 -13.09
N LEU A 577 -24.26 -15.51 -14.05
CA LEU A 577 -25.53 -15.41 -14.77
C LEU A 577 -25.84 -16.67 -15.60
N ALA A 578 -24.83 -17.24 -16.26
CA ALA A 578 -24.97 -18.46 -17.07
C ALA A 578 -25.34 -19.68 -16.21
N LYS A 579 -24.83 -19.77 -14.98
CA LYS A 579 -25.12 -20.83 -14.01
C LYS A 579 -26.37 -20.57 -13.16
N ARG A 580 -27.02 -19.41 -13.32
CA ARG A 580 -28.14 -18.94 -12.50
C ARG A 580 -27.84 -18.92 -10.99
N GLU A 581 -26.63 -18.49 -10.64
CA GLU A 581 -26.23 -18.32 -9.24
C GLU A 581 -27.00 -17.17 -8.59
N LYS A 582 -27.16 -17.23 -7.27
CA LYS A 582 -27.73 -16.12 -6.51
C LYS A 582 -26.77 -14.94 -6.49
N LEU A 583 -27.27 -13.75 -6.80
CA LEU A 583 -26.52 -12.49 -6.85
C LEU A 583 -26.82 -11.65 -5.60
N SER A 584 -25.78 -11.19 -4.91
CA SER A 584 -25.93 -10.28 -3.76
C SER A 584 -26.38 -8.87 -4.20
N VAL A 585 -26.94 -8.12 -3.27
CA VAL A 585 -27.40 -6.73 -3.53
C VAL A 585 -26.28 -5.84 -4.07
N ASP A 586 -25.04 -5.99 -3.62
CA ASP A 586 -23.88 -5.26 -4.17
C ASP A 586 -23.66 -5.58 -5.65
N VAL A 587 -23.75 -6.84 -6.01
CA VAL A 587 -23.65 -7.30 -7.39
C VAL A 587 -24.75 -6.72 -8.27
N ILE A 588 -25.99 -6.73 -7.77
CA ILE A 588 -27.16 -6.18 -8.48
C ILE A 588 -27.01 -4.66 -8.64
N SER A 589 -26.51 -3.97 -7.62
CA SER A 589 -26.20 -2.55 -7.67
C SER A 589 -25.18 -2.22 -8.78
N ARG A 590 -24.10 -2.99 -8.88
CA ARG A 590 -23.11 -2.83 -9.97
C ARG A 590 -23.69 -3.12 -11.34
N MET A 591 -24.57 -4.12 -11.45
CA MET A 591 -25.29 -4.39 -12.70
C MET A 591 -26.20 -3.21 -13.10
N ALA A 592 -26.91 -2.61 -12.16
CA ALA A 592 -27.73 -1.43 -12.41
C ALA A 592 -26.91 -0.21 -12.86
N GLN A 593 -25.75 0.01 -12.23
CA GLN A 593 -24.82 1.09 -12.61
C GLN A 593 -24.23 0.90 -14.02
N PHE A 594 -24.17 -0.32 -14.52
CA PHE A 594 -23.66 -0.61 -15.86
C PHE A 594 -24.54 -0.02 -16.95
N ASN A 595 -25.74 0.45 -16.61
CA ASN A 595 -26.66 1.17 -17.51
C ASN A 595 -26.02 2.40 -18.21
N ARG A 596 -24.97 2.99 -17.65
CA ARG A 596 -24.19 4.08 -18.27
C ARG A 596 -23.56 3.70 -19.61
N HIS A 597 -23.44 2.39 -19.90
CA HIS A 597 -22.87 1.84 -21.13
C HIS A 597 -23.95 1.27 -22.07
N ARG A 598 -25.20 1.72 -21.97
CA ARG A 598 -26.34 1.24 -22.76
C ARG A 598 -26.19 1.43 -24.27
N GLU A 599 -25.37 2.38 -24.68
CA GLU A 599 -25.02 2.58 -26.10
C GLU A 599 -24.40 1.33 -26.74
N ASN A 600 -23.79 0.45 -25.96
CA ASN A 600 -23.22 -0.82 -26.42
C ASN A 600 -24.24 -1.98 -26.50
N ALA A 601 -25.53 -1.70 -26.33
CA ALA A 601 -26.59 -2.72 -26.46
C ALA A 601 -26.78 -3.20 -27.88
N GLU A 602 -26.40 -2.38 -28.86
CA GLU A 602 -26.49 -2.67 -30.30
C GLU A 602 -25.08 -2.98 -30.84
N ILE A 603 -25.05 -3.90 -31.83
CA ILE A 603 -23.79 -4.27 -32.49
C ILE A 603 -23.35 -3.11 -33.39
N ASN A 604 -22.08 -2.69 -33.25
CA ASN A 604 -21.53 -1.70 -34.17
C ASN A 604 -21.57 -2.22 -35.62
N PRO A 605 -22.05 -1.43 -36.58
CA PRO A 605 -22.18 -1.85 -37.98
C PRO A 605 -20.92 -2.45 -38.61
N LYS A 606 -19.74 -2.08 -38.13
CA LYS A 606 -18.44 -2.63 -38.55
C LYS A 606 -18.27 -4.10 -38.20
N PHE A 607 -18.97 -4.60 -37.18
CA PHE A 607 -18.86 -5.96 -36.67
C PHE A 607 -20.14 -6.79 -36.90
N LYS A 608 -21.01 -6.37 -37.81
CA LYS A 608 -22.31 -7.01 -38.07
C LYS A 608 -22.16 -8.49 -38.42
N ASP A 609 -21.13 -8.85 -39.19
CA ASP A 609 -20.85 -10.23 -39.59
C ASP A 609 -20.00 -11.00 -38.58
N GLU A 610 -19.29 -10.30 -37.67
CA GLU A 610 -18.41 -10.85 -36.64
C GLU A 610 -18.67 -10.22 -35.26
N PRO A 611 -19.89 -10.35 -34.70
CA PRO A 611 -20.33 -9.64 -33.51
C PRO A 611 -19.48 -9.97 -32.25
N TRP A 612 -18.76 -11.08 -32.24
CA TRP A 612 -17.84 -11.48 -31.18
C TRP A 612 -16.56 -10.62 -31.12
N LYS A 613 -16.27 -9.83 -32.14
CA LYS A 613 -15.15 -8.87 -32.17
C LYS A 613 -15.53 -7.48 -31.66
N ASP A 614 -16.82 -7.21 -31.45
CA ASP A 614 -17.32 -5.97 -30.90
C ASP A 614 -17.13 -5.96 -29.36
N ASN A 615 -16.09 -5.30 -28.89
CA ASN A 615 -15.73 -5.27 -27.48
C ASN A 615 -16.81 -4.62 -26.60
N GLY A 616 -17.51 -3.61 -27.10
CA GLY A 616 -18.61 -2.94 -26.41
C GLY A 616 -19.80 -3.86 -26.22
N TYR A 617 -20.24 -4.47 -27.33
CA TYR A 617 -21.37 -5.40 -27.34
C TYR A 617 -21.12 -6.65 -26.50
N VAL A 618 -19.90 -7.20 -26.56
CA VAL A 618 -19.48 -8.32 -25.69
C VAL A 618 -19.54 -7.89 -24.23
N ALA A 619 -18.93 -6.75 -23.87
CA ALA A 619 -18.92 -6.24 -22.51
C ALA A 619 -20.33 -6.02 -21.95
N TRP A 620 -21.26 -5.46 -22.74
CA TRP A 620 -22.66 -5.27 -22.37
C TRP A 620 -23.37 -6.60 -22.05
N ASN A 621 -23.18 -7.61 -22.91
CA ASN A 621 -23.83 -8.90 -22.73
C ASN A 621 -23.23 -9.77 -21.62
N LEU A 622 -21.99 -9.53 -21.19
CA LEU A 622 -21.42 -10.16 -20.00
C LEU A 622 -22.21 -9.82 -18.72
N TRP A 623 -22.86 -8.66 -18.67
CA TRP A 623 -23.73 -8.22 -17.56
C TRP A 623 -25.21 -8.60 -17.78
N GLY A 624 -25.47 -9.53 -18.69
CA GLY A 624 -26.80 -10.02 -19.03
C GLY A 624 -27.53 -9.22 -20.11
N GLY A 625 -26.85 -8.26 -20.75
CA GLY A 625 -27.44 -7.37 -21.76
C GLY A 625 -28.54 -6.49 -21.15
N SER A 626 -29.39 -5.90 -22.01
CA SER A 626 -30.50 -5.05 -21.59
C SER A 626 -31.44 -5.75 -20.61
N ALA A 627 -31.72 -7.04 -20.79
CA ALA A 627 -32.58 -7.81 -19.91
C ALA A 627 -32.03 -7.91 -18.47
N GLY A 628 -30.71 -8.13 -18.32
CA GLY A 628 -30.03 -8.20 -17.02
C GLY A 628 -29.94 -6.85 -16.33
N VAL A 629 -29.52 -5.82 -17.07
CA VAL A 629 -29.36 -4.46 -16.52
C VAL A 629 -30.71 -3.86 -16.11
N ASP A 630 -31.75 -4.00 -16.93
CA ASP A 630 -33.11 -3.49 -16.62
C ASP A 630 -33.73 -4.22 -15.42
N TRP A 631 -33.50 -5.52 -15.29
CA TRP A 631 -33.89 -6.27 -14.09
C TRP A 631 -33.18 -5.73 -12.85
N ALA A 632 -31.86 -5.51 -12.94
CA ALA A 632 -31.08 -5.00 -11.82
C ALA A 632 -31.55 -3.61 -11.36
N ILE A 633 -31.89 -2.72 -12.30
CA ILE A 633 -32.43 -1.40 -12.00
C ILE A 633 -33.77 -1.52 -11.26
N ARG A 634 -34.70 -2.35 -11.77
CA ARG A 634 -36.00 -2.56 -11.10
C ARG A 634 -35.83 -3.19 -9.72
N LYS A 635 -34.91 -4.16 -9.58
CA LYS A 635 -34.66 -4.83 -8.32
C LYS A 635 -34.08 -3.87 -7.30
N MET A 636 -33.12 -3.01 -7.70
CA MET A 636 -32.56 -1.99 -6.80
C MET A 636 -33.57 -0.94 -6.37
N LYS A 637 -34.48 -0.51 -7.25
CA LYS A 637 -35.59 0.37 -6.86
C LYS A 637 -36.47 -0.29 -5.82
N LYS A 638 -36.85 -1.55 -6.03
CA LYS A 638 -37.66 -2.30 -5.06
C LYS A 638 -36.94 -2.44 -3.71
N ILE A 639 -35.64 -2.74 -3.70
CA ILE A 639 -34.84 -2.85 -2.46
C ILE A 639 -34.73 -1.51 -1.73
N ARG A 640 -34.70 -0.38 -2.45
CA ARG A 640 -34.63 0.96 -1.87
C ARG A 640 -35.97 1.54 -1.44
N GLY A 641 -37.06 0.89 -1.82
CA GLY A 641 -38.42 1.38 -1.57
C GLY A 641 -38.82 2.55 -2.48
N GLU A 642 -38.22 2.63 -3.68
CA GLU A 642 -38.52 3.62 -4.75
C GLU A 642 -39.51 3.08 -5.77
#